data_ec81264610811a03ffc69139ef23dd7b
#
_entry.id   ec81264610811a03ffc69139ef23dd7b
#
_cell.length_a   1.000
_cell.length_b   1.000
_cell.length_c   1.000
_cell.angle_alpha   90.00
_cell.angle_beta   90.00
_cell.angle_gamma   90.00
#
_symmetry.space_group_name_H-M   'P 1'
#
loop_
_entity.id
_entity.type
_entity.pdbx_description
1 polymer ?
#
loop_
_entity_poly.entity_id
_entity_poly.type
_entity_poly.pdbx_seq_one_letter_code
_entity_poly.pdbx_strand_id
1 'polypeptide(L)'
;MSNMREHMSDIQGIFARALLAAVLALAVSLVAAAGSARAQFGVTALDQQISSDATGGVFEQAGGHPYAISTTFDLHGVLEAETNTLLPDGDAKDTIVSLPPGLVGNPTAVAQCDAAKLVSVAEARTPECPVASQVGIVELKISTPFASKPFGIALPLFNLVPPVGVPAQFGFNAAGEVIYLTGNVRNGGDFGVDVSSSNIPITLPLLGVDTTFWGVPADPSHDFQRCDVEALSFEVAEFAPLPACPGGRPGYSPSSDPEPPKAFLTMPVSCNPVGEGFKLGLRADSWQDQGVFVERSMTSHMPPGYPLAPGEWGAPAGTTGCELVPFQPSISVEPTNHQADTPTGLNVDISLPQEGLSNPHGLATGDVKDAVVELPAGEAVSPSAAGGLGACSLAQVGLSTGQPAACPDASKLGTVEIDTPLLNDPLKGSIFLGKQSENPFGSLIALYLVVEGHGVILKLPGRVDLDPQTGRIVTTFDNNPQLPFDHLKLNFKAGPRSPLVNPHQCGTYETTAQFTPWSGTAPVNTSSAFAITSGPNGGPCPGSPQAFAPGFSAGTTNNQAGAFSPFALTFTRADGEQQLGGVSLKMPLGLLGRLAGIPLCGEPQAAQGTCDAASQIGSVSADAGAGANPFSVTGGKVFATGPYKGAPYGLSIVVPAVAGPFDLGTVVVRASISVDRHTAQLTITSDPLPTILDGIPLDLRTVHVSVDRPGFIFNPTNCNPMTLTGTLTGGAGSSEPVANGFQVTNCGALGFKPRFTVSTQGHTSRPGGASLDAKIVYPQGAQANIAKVKVSLPKQLPSRLTTLQKACPAATFDADPAQCPVASRVGSATASTPVLPVTLSGPVYFVSNGGEAFPNLVVVLQGYGITVDLVGDTFISKAGITSTTFNTVPDVPIDSFELKLPEGPYSALAANGNLCKARLAMPTKFIAQDGAEINQSTRIAATG
;
A
#
# COMPACT_ATOMS: atom_id res chain seq x y z
N MET A 1 78.49 -7.40 -20.89
CA MET A 1 78.09 -7.98 -22.20
C MET A 1 77.33 -9.29 -22.03
N SER A 2 76.78 -9.59 -20.83
CA SER A 2 76.02 -10.82 -20.57
C SER A 2 74.47 -10.63 -20.59
N ASN A 3 73.95 -9.46 -20.26
CA ASN A 3 72.50 -9.23 -20.14
C ASN A 3 71.80 -8.81 -21.44
N MET A 4 72.53 -8.75 -22.57
CA MET A 4 71.93 -8.34 -23.84
C MET A 4 71.58 -9.51 -24.77
N ARG A 5 72.00 -10.74 -24.42
CA ARG A 5 71.71 -11.98 -25.20
C ARG A 5 70.48 -12.72 -24.71
N GLU A 6 70.11 -12.60 -23.44
CA GLU A 6 68.88 -13.21 -22.90
C GLU A 6 67.64 -12.50 -23.37
N HIS A 7 67.66 -11.12 -23.49
CA HIS A 7 66.49 -10.39 -23.98
C HIS A 7 66.19 -10.56 -25.49
N MET A 8 67.19 -10.96 -26.28
CA MET A 8 66.99 -11.22 -27.73
C MET A 8 66.41 -12.64 -28.01
N SER A 9 66.61 -13.61 -27.13
CA SER A 9 66.06 -14.96 -27.26
C SER A 9 64.56 -14.97 -26.86
N ASP A 10 64.17 -14.16 -25.89
CA ASP A 10 62.78 -14.06 -25.44
C ASP A 10 61.90 -13.33 -26.48
N ILE A 11 62.40 -12.31 -27.13
CA ILE A 11 61.65 -11.59 -28.20
C ILE A 11 61.45 -12.48 -29.42
N GLN A 12 62.41 -13.31 -29.82
CA GLN A 12 62.23 -14.28 -30.92
C GLN A 12 61.24 -15.39 -30.59
N GLY A 13 61.18 -15.82 -29.29
CA GLY A 13 60.22 -16.79 -28.82
C GLY A 13 58.79 -16.27 -28.82
N ILE A 14 58.57 -15.01 -28.49
CA ILE A 14 57.28 -14.33 -28.50
C ILE A 14 56.77 -14.11 -29.93
N PHE A 15 57.65 -13.68 -30.87
CA PHE A 15 57.25 -13.52 -32.26
C PHE A 15 56.92 -14.87 -32.96
N ALA A 16 57.66 -15.94 -32.62
CA ALA A 16 57.37 -17.28 -33.19
C ALA A 16 56.05 -17.83 -32.67
N ARG A 17 55.73 -17.58 -31.37
CA ARG A 17 54.44 -17.99 -30.79
C ARG A 17 53.26 -17.16 -31.28
N ALA A 18 53.48 -15.85 -31.54
CA ALA A 18 52.46 -14.99 -32.10
C ALA A 18 52.17 -15.33 -33.58
N LEU A 19 53.19 -15.70 -34.36
CA LEU A 19 53.03 -16.14 -35.73
C LEU A 19 52.33 -17.52 -35.82
N LEU A 20 52.69 -18.44 -34.91
CA LEU A 20 52.00 -19.77 -34.83
C LEU A 20 50.52 -19.62 -34.44
N ALA A 21 50.23 -18.72 -33.49
CA ALA A 21 48.87 -18.39 -33.09
C ALA A 21 48.07 -17.74 -34.21
N ALA A 22 48.70 -16.83 -34.99
CA ALA A 22 48.06 -16.20 -36.13
C ALA A 22 47.81 -17.19 -37.28
N VAL A 23 48.73 -18.11 -37.56
CA VAL A 23 48.57 -19.18 -38.57
C VAL A 23 47.52 -20.20 -38.13
N LEU A 24 47.46 -20.55 -36.86
CA LEU A 24 46.40 -21.39 -36.31
C LEU A 24 45.03 -20.68 -36.34
N ALA A 25 44.97 -19.39 -36.03
CA ALA A 25 43.75 -18.62 -36.13
C ALA A 25 43.31 -18.45 -37.60
N LEU A 26 44.22 -18.30 -38.54
CA LEU A 26 43.91 -18.26 -39.97
C LEU A 26 43.48 -19.63 -40.50
N ALA A 27 44.07 -20.74 -40.01
CA ALA A 27 43.67 -22.09 -40.37
C ALA A 27 42.30 -22.45 -39.79
N VAL A 28 42.00 -22.03 -38.56
CA VAL A 28 40.67 -22.18 -37.95
C VAL A 28 39.62 -21.31 -38.64
N SER A 29 40.00 -20.11 -39.11
CA SER A 29 39.07 -19.27 -39.93
C SER A 29 38.86 -19.78 -41.33
N LEU A 30 39.84 -20.46 -41.92
CA LEU A 30 39.69 -21.13 -43.24
C LEU A 30 38.91 -22.43 -43.15
N VAL A 31 38.99 -23.18 -42.05
CA VAL A 31 38.12 -24.34 -41.78
C VAL A 31 36.71 -23.91 -41.40
N ALA A 32 36.53 -22.77 -40.78
CA ALA A 32 35.20 -22.17 -40.53
C ALA A 32 34.60 -21.53 -41.80
N ALA A 33 35.42 -21.23 -42.85
CA ALA A 33 34.93 -20.71 -44.12
C ALA A 33 34.69 -21.81 -45.20
N ALA A 34 35.11 -23.06 -44.95
CA ALA A 34 34.61 -24.22 -45.64
C ALA A 34 33.27 -24.62 -44.96
N GLY A 35 32.32 -23.73 -44.94
CA GLY A 35 30.94 -24.02 -44.65
C GLY A 35 30.55 -25.08 -45.68
N SER A 36 30.30 -26.33 -45.27
CA SER A 36 29.34 -27.20 -45.91
C SER A 36 28.17 -26.24 -46.24
N ALA A 37 27.71 -26.27 -47.49
CA ALA A 37 26.43 -25.68 -47.85
C ALA A 37 25.43 -26.25 -46.85
N ARG A 38 25.18 -25.56 -45.76
CA ARG A 38 24.11 -25.94 -44.82
C ARG A 38 22.84 -25.75 -45.61
N ALA A 39 22.04 -26.77 -45.61
CA ALA A 39 20.68 -26.66 -46.03
C ALA A 39 20.09 -25.39 -45.42
N GLN A 40 19.55 -24.50 -46.22
CA GLN A 40 19.00 -23.22 -45.78
C GLN A 40 17.51 -23.43 -45.53
N PHE A 41 17.21 -24.16 -44.41
CA PHE A 41 15.82 -24.29 -43.98
C PHE A 41 15.16 -22.91 -43.92
N GLY A 42 14.00 -22.76 -44.54
CA GLY A 42 13.29 -21.49 -44.59
C GLY A 42 11.84 -21.60 -45.00
N VAL A 43 11.04 -20.60 -44.63
CA VAL A 43 9.65 -20.43 -45.03
C VAL A 43 9.61 -19.52 -46.26
N THR A 44 9.15 -20.01 -47.37
CA THR A 44 9.10 -19.28 -48.66
C THR A 44 7.78 -18.54 -48.85
N ALA A 45 6.68 -19.10 -48.36
CA ALA A 45 5.36 -18.47 -48.39
C ALA A 45 4.66 -18.64 -47.03
N LEU A 46 3.81 -17.69 -46.66
CA LEU A 46 2.84 -17.78 -45.59
C LEU A 46 1.60 -17.01 -46.03
N ASP A 47 0.43 -17.62 -45.96
CA ASP A 47 -0.85 -17.01 -46.29
C ASP A 47 -1.96 -17.43 -45.32
N GLN A 48 -2.95 -16.59 -45.16
CA GLN A 48 -4.18 -16.90 -44.41
C GLN A 48 -5.39 -16.30 -45.12
N GLN A 49 -6.38 -17.13 -45.36
CA GLN A 49 -7.65 -16.77 -45.93
C GLN A 49 -8.77 -17.07 -44.95
N ILE A 50 -9.67 -16.08 -44.76
CA ILE A 50 -10.86 -16.19 -43.91
C ILE A 50 -12.06 -16.07 -44.84
N SER A 51 -12.72 -17.20 -45.10
CA SER A 51 -13.78 -17.29 -46.11
C SER A 51 -15.18 -17.18 -45.51
N SER A 52 -16.09 -16.54 -46.26
CA SER A 52 -17.52 -16.41 -45.92
C SER A 52 -18.34 -17.61 -46.44
N ASP A 53 -17.83 -18.33 -47.47
CA ASP A 53 -18.52 -19.42 -48.12
C ASP A 53 -17.53 -20.33 -48.86
N ALA A 54 -18.01 -21.41 -49.43
CA ALA A 54 -17.21 -22.40 -50.19
C ALA A 54 -16.58 -21.83 -51.48
N THR A 55 -16.95 -20.65 -51.95
CA THR A 55 -16.36 -20.01 -53.12
C THR A 55 -15.18 -19.11 -52.82
N GLY A 56 -14.86 -18.92 -51.51
CA GLY A 56 -13.71 -18.14 -51.07
C GLY A 56 -14.03 -16.65 -50.90
N GLY A 57 -15.30 -16.27 -50.74
CA GLY A 57 -15.68 -14.91 -50.36
C GLY A 57 -15.02 -14.51 -49.05
N VAL A 58 -14.70 -13.22 -48.84
CA VAL A 58 -14.05 -12.72 -47.60
C VAL A 58 -15.05 -12.59 -46.47
N PHE A 59 -14.65 -13.01 -45.27
CA PHE A 59 -15.43 -12.83 -44.07
C PHE A 59 -14.78 -11.79 -43.17
N GLU A 60 -15.46 -10.69 -42.85
CA GLU A 60 -14.93 -9.53 -42.07
C GLU A 60 -15.73 -9.22 -40.83
N GLN A 61 -16.85 -9.88 -40.54
CA GLN A 61 -17.70 -9.54 -39.42
C GLN A 61 -17.01 -9.80 -38.07
N ALA A 62 -16.79 -8.75 -37.26
CA ALA A 62 -16.29 -8.87 -35.91
C ALA A 62 -17.21 -9.73 -35.04
N GLY A 63 -16.64 -10.64 -34.24
CA GLY A 63 -17.37 -11.57 -33.38
C GLY A 63 -18.23 -12.59 -34.16
N GLY A 64 -18.18 -12.61 -35.50
CA GLY A 64 -18.92 -13.56 -36.34
C GLY A 64 -18.19 -14.89 -36.52
N HIS A 65 -18.86 -15.83 -37.18
CA HIS A 65 -18.35 -17.18 -37.41
C HIS A 65 -18.09 -17.34 -38.91
N PRO A 66 -16.81 -17.39 -39.36
CA PRO A 66 -16.49 -17.54 -40.77
C PRO A 66 -16.89 -18.94 -41.27
N TYR A 67 -16.98 -19.13 -42.60
CA TYR A 67 -17.14 -20.44 -43.18
C TYR A 67 -15.93 -21.34 -42.89
N ALA A 68 -14.72 -20.81 -43.16
CA ALA A 68 -13.45 -21.49 -42.86
C ALA A 68 -12.30 -20.50 -42.72
N ILE A 69 -11.25 -20.94 -42.05
CA ILE A 69 -9.95 -20.27 -42.00
C ILE A 69 -8.91 -21.25 -42.55
N SER A 70 -8.27 -20.88 -43.66
CA SER A 70 -7.19 -21.64 -44.26
C SER A 70 -5.85 -20.92 -43.99
N THR A 71 -4.89 -21.64 -43.45
CA THR A 71 -3.52 -21.16 -43.23
C THR A 71 -2.57 -22.01 -44.07
N THR A 72 -1.90 -21.39 -45.02
CA THR A 72 -0.96 -22.03 -45.96
C THR A 72 0.45 -21.54 -45.66
N PHE A 73 1.39 -22.44 -45.61
CA PHE A 73 2.80 -22.09 -45.66
C PHE A 73 3.60 -23.06 -46.55
N ASP A 74 4.62 -22.54 -47.25
CA ASP A 74 5.56 -23.33 -48.06
C ASP A 74 6.97 -23.21 -47.48
N LEU A 75 7.68 -24.33 -47.48
CA LEU A 75 9.07 -24.47 -47.08
C LEU A 75 10.00 -24.43 -48.30
N HIS A 76 11.25 -24.05 -48.03
CA HIS A 76 12.26 -24.02 -49.09
C HIS A 76 12.58 -25.43 -49.58
N GLY A 77 12.52 -25.62 -50.88
CA GLY A 77 12.84 -26.86 -51.55
C GLY A 77 13.97 -26.68 -52.55
N VAL A 78 14.77 -27.72 -52.73
CA VAL A 78 15.89 -27.77 -53.71
C VAL A 78 15.62 -28.86 -54.71
N LEU A 79 15.71 -28.49 -56.00
CA LEU A 79 15.56 -29.47 -57.09
C LEU A 79 16.87 -30.25 -57.27
N GLU A 80 16.84 -31.59 -56.99
CA GLU A 80 17.94 -32.45 -57.24
C GLU A 80 18.02 -32.74 -58.72
N ALA A 81 19.09 -32.27 -59.36
CA ALA A 81 19.23 -32.32 -60.86
C ALA A 81 19.35 -33.71 -61.41
N GLU A 82 19.90 -34.70 -60.68
CA GLU A 82 20.12 -36.06 -61.15
C GLU A 82 18.80 -36.86 -61.21
N THR A 83 17.93 -36.68 -60.24
CA THR A 83 16.67 -37.44 -60.16
C THR A 83 15.45 -36.60 -60.59
N ASN A 84 15.65 -35.31 -60.87
CA ASN A 84 14.57 -34.35 -61.11
C ASN A 84 13.53 -34.34 -59.96
N THR A 85 13.97 -34.53 -58.70
CA THR A 85 13.15 -34.59 -57.52
C THR A 85 13.25 -33.25 -56.71
N LEU A 86 12.14 -32.67 -56.38
CA LEU A 86 12.10 -31.51 -55.46
C LEU A 86 12.19 -32.04 -54.03
N LEU A 87 13.28 -31.78 -53.32
CA LEU A 87 13.53 -32.21 -51.95
C LEU A 87 13.43 -31.00 -50.99
N PRO A 88 12.95 -31.19 -49.74
CA PRO A 88 13.02 -30.11 -48.73
C PRO A 88 14.49 -29.79 -48.44
N ASP A 89 14.80 -28.50 -48.32
CA ASP A 89 16.14 -28.01 -47.95
C ASP A 89 16.26 -27.97 -46.39
N GLY A 90 16.01 -29.08 -45.75
CA GLY A 90 15.90 -29.33 -44.31
C GLY A 90 14.53 -29.88 -43.95
N ASP A 91 14.52 -30.90 -43.08
CA ASP A 91 13.30 -31.54 -42.63
C ASP A 91 12.66 -30.75 -41.49
N ALA A 92 11.43 -30.26 -41.67
CA ALA A 92 10.70 -29.53 -40.63
C ALA A 92 10.53 -30.39 -39.36
N LYS A 93 10.84 -29.83 -38.23
CA LYS A 93 10.71 -30.47 -36.92
C LYS A 93 9.56 -29.90 -36.11
N ASP A 94 9.59 -28.60 -35.81
CA ASP A 94 8.57 -27.93 -35.06
C ASP A 94 8.05 -26.76 -35.88
N THR A 95 6.72 -26.55 -35.84
CA THR A 95 6.08 -25.36 -36.42
C THR A 95 5.14 -24.73 -35.42
N ILE A 96 5.11 -23.42 -35.38
CA ILE A 96 4.25 -22.62 -34.46
C ILE A 96 3.60 -21.51 -35.26
N VAL A 97 2.30 -21.59 -35.43
CA VAL A 97 1.47 -20.58 -36.07
C VAL A 97 0.86 -19.69 -34.97
N SER A 98 1.20 -18.40 -34.98
CA SER A 98 0.68 -17.43 -34.05
C SER A 98 -0.53 -16.73 -34.65
N LEU A 99 -1.72 -17.03 -34.14
CA LEU A 99 -2.98 -16.42 -34.58
C LEU A 99 -3.15 -15.01 -34.07
N PRO A 100 -3.94 -14.14 -34.75
CA PRO A 100 -4.30 -12.82 -34.25
C PRO A 100 -4.99 -12.89 -32.88
N PRO A 101 -4.77 -11.91 -31.96
CA PRO A 101 -5.53 -11.85 -30.71
C PRO A 101 -7.04 -11.77 -30.95
N GLY A 102 -7.81 -12.52 -30.15
CA GLY A 102 -9.26 -12.58 -30.25
C GLY A 102 -9.78 -13.56 -31.33
N LEU A 103 -8.94 -14.13 -32.18
CA LEU A 103 -9.31 -15.23 -33.03
C LEU A 103 -9.24 -16.53 -32.22
N VAL A 104 -10.36 -17.18 -32.00
CA VAL A 104 -10.47 -18.34 -31.13
C VAL A 104 -11.22 -19.49 -31.78
N GLY A 105 -10.83 -20.71 -31.41
CA GLY A 105 -11.59 -21.92 -31.70
C GLY A 105 -12.18 -22.49 -30.41
N ASN A 106 -13.42 -22.96 -30.47
CA ASN A 106 -14.11 -23.55 -29.32
C ASN A 106 -14.08 -25.09 -29.38
N PRO A 107 -13.12 -25.76 -28.76
CA PRO A 107 -13.01 -27.23 -28.82
C PRO A 107 -14.14 -27.94 -28.11
N THR A 108 -14.92 -27.24 -27.23
CA THR A 108 -16.06 -27.83 -26.55
C THR A 108 -17.33 -27.84 -27.40
N ALA A 109 -17.36 -27.06 -28.48
CA ALA A 109 -18.52 -26.95 -29.38
C ALA A 109 -18.65 -28.22 -30.30
N VAL A 110 -17.59 -28.99 -30.44
CA VAL A 110 -17.49 -30.11 -31.37
C VAL A 110 -17.11 -31.38 -30.62
N ALA A 111 -17.66 -32.53 -31.04
CA ALA A 111 -17.31 -33.83 -30.48
C ALA A 111 -15.78 -34.06 -30.51
N GLN A 112 -15.27 -34.79 -29.55
CA GLN A 112 -13.85 -35.10 -29.45
C GLN A 112 -13.57 -36.57 -29.77
N CYS A 113 -12.48 -36.83 -30.48
CA CYS A 113 -11.97 -38.18 -30.77
C CYS A 113 -10.90 -38.57 -29.76
N ASP A 114 -10.91 -39.82 -29.33
CA ASP A 114 -9.80 -40.38 -28.55
C ASP A 114 -8.57 -40.53 -29.45
N ALA A 115 -7.39 -40.13 -28.97
CA ALA A 115 -6.13 -40.22 -29.71
C ALA A 115 -5.81 -41.65 -30.17
N ALA A 116 -6.23 -42.67 -29.46
CA ALA A 116 -6.07 -44.07 -29.85
C ALA A 116 -6.85 -44.39 -31.14
N LYS A 117 -8.02 -43.80 -31.35
CA LYS A 117 -8.81 -43.98 -32.58
C LYS A 117 -8.23 -43.23 -33.78
N LEU A 118 -7.48 -42.16 -33.56
CA LEU A 118 -6.75 -41.46 -34.60
C LEU A 118 -5.59 -42.31 -35.13
N VAL A 119 -4.93 -43.07 -34.25
CA VAL A 119 -3.84 -43.99 -34.62
C VAL A 119 -4.36 -45.26 -35.26
N SER A 120 -5.52 -45.75 -34.84
CA SER A 120 -6.14 -46.96 -35.38
C SER A 120 -6.67 -46.68 -36.78
N VAL A 121 -6.22 -47.48 -37.75
CA VAL A 121 -6.67 -47.42 -39.15
C VAL A 121 -7.47 -48.66 -39.43
N ALA A 122 -8.74 -48.47 -39.81
CA ALA A 122 -9.58 -49.55 -40.34
C ALA A 122 -9.02 -50.14 -41.66
N GLU A 123 -9.61 -51.24 -42.13
CA GLU A 123 -9.23 -51.89 -43.40
C GLU A 123 -9.21 -50.91 -44.60
N ALA A 124 -9.96 -49.78 -44.48
CA ALA A 124 -10.02 -48.69 -45.46
C ALA A 124 -8.94 -47.61 -45.32
N ARG A 125 -7.94 -47.77 -44.44
CA ARG A 125 -6.85 -46.83 -44.14
C ARG A 125 -7.33 -45.43 -43.60
N THR A 126 -8.58 -45.31 -43.14
CA THR A 126 -9.10 -44.10 -42.49
C THR A 126 -9.06 -44.24 -40.99
N PRO A 127 -8.74 -43.13 -40.23
CA PRO A 127 -8.84 -43.12 -38.77
C PRO A 127 -10.25 -43.50 -38.29
N GLU A 128 -10.33 -44.23 -37.16
CA GLU A 128 -11.61 -44.60 -36.53
C GLU A 128 -12.28 -43.46 -35.74
N CYS A 129 -11.83 -42.22 -35.93
CA CYS A 129 -12.44 -41.07 -35.35
C CYS A 129 -13.90 -40.86 -35.82
N PRO A 130 -14.83 -40.50 -34.90
CA PRO A 130 -16.19 -40.12 -35.30
C PRO A 130 -16.18 -38.95 -36.28
N VAL A 131 -17.00 -39.03 -37.33
CA VAL A 131 -17.08 -37.92 -38.33
C VAL A 131 -17.48 -36.59 -37.68
N ALA A 132 -18.32 -36.65 -36.66
CA ALA A 132 -18.73 -35.48 -35.89
C ALA A 132 -17.55 -34.77 -35.15
N SER A 133 -16.38 -35.41 -35.03
CA SER A 133 -15.19 -34.78 -34.45
C SER A 133 -14.27 -34.15 -35.50
N GLN A 134 -14.59 -34.25 -36.79
CA GLN A 134 -13.81 -33.59 -37.86
C GLN A 134 -14.11 -32.08 -37.84
N VAL A 135 -13.05 -31.30 -37.75
CA VAL A 135 -13.12 -29.80 -37.64
C VAL A 135 -12.51 -29.12 -38.86
N GLY A 136 -11.99 -29.88 -39.80
CA GLY A 136 -11.36 -29.32 -41.00
C GLY A 136 -10.62 -30.35 -41.81
N ILE A 137 -9.71 -29.87 -42.66
CA ILE A 137 -8.83 -30.64 -43.50
C ILE A 137 -7.40 -30.10 -43.45
N VAL A 138 -6.43 -30.99 -43.72
CA VAL A 138 -5.03 -30.59 -43.88
C VAL A 138 -4.56 -31.12 -45.23
N GLU A 139 -4.02 -30.25 -46.08
CA GLU A 139 -3.33 -30.63 -47.30
C GLU A 139 -1.83 -30.55 -47.08
N LEU A 140 -1.15 -31.69 -47.17
CA LEU A 140 0.30 -31.80 -47.10
C LEU A 140 0.89 -31.71 -48.48
N LYS A 141 1.85 -30.84 -48.69
CA LYS A 141 2.67 -30.76 -49.89
C LYS A 141 3.98 -31.49 -49.62
N ILE A 142 4.10 -32.70 -50.16
CA ILE A 142 5.27 -33.56 -49.89
C ILE A 142 6.12 -33.75 -51.15
N SER A 143 7.40 -34.06 -50.95
CA SER A 143 8.29 -34.50 -52.03
C SER A 143 7.98 -35.94 -52.43
N THR A 144 7.94 -36.21 -53.74
CA THR A 144 7.84 -37.54 -54.23
C THR A 144 8.99 -37.81 -55.23
N PRO A 145 9.52 -39.05 -55.30
CA PRO A 145 10.59 -39.39 -56.25
C PRO A 145 10.24 -39.06 -57.69
N PHE A 146 11.23 -38.50 -58.43
CA PHE A 146 11.12 -38.14 -59.83
C PHE A 146 10.09 -37.06 -60.16
N ALA A 147 9.66 -36.24 -59.12
CA ALA A 147 8.76 -35.15 -59.35
C ALA A 147 9.42 -33.81 -58.99
N SER A 148 9.36 -32.84 -59.91
CA SER A 148 9.88 -31.49 -59.75
C SER A 148 8.88 -30.52 -59.07
N LYS A 149 7.70 -31.02 -58.68
CA LYS A 149 6.63 -30.29 -57.97
C LYS A 149 6.19 -31.10 -56.77
N PRO A 150 5.69 -30.43 -55.71
CA PRO A 150 5.14 -31.13 -54.55
C PRO A 150 3.89 -31.92 -54.93
N PHE A 151 3.67 -33.03 -54.26
CA PHE A 151 2.45 -33.80 -54.32
C PHE A 151 1.54 -33.44 -53.15
N GLY A 152 0.29 -33.10 -53.44
CA GLY A 152 -0.71 -32.73 -52.41
C GLY A 152 -1.45 -33.97 -51.88
N ILE A 153 -1.55 -34.09 -50.56
CA ILE A 153 -2.38 -35.09 -49.87
C ILE A 153 -3.33 -34.40 -48.94
N ALA A 154 -4.64 -34.50 -49.17
CA ALA A 154 -5.67 -33.97 -48.28
C ALA A 154 -6.10 -35.02 -47.26
N LEU A 155 -6.13 -34.62 -45.98
CA LEU A 155 -6.40 -35.47 -44.83
C LEU A 155 -7.45 -34.83 -43.92
N PRO A 156 -8.34 -35.61 -43.28
CA PRO A 156 -9.29 -35.08 -42.34
C PRO A 156 -8.59 -34.65 -41.02
N LEU A 157 -8.93 -33.48 -40.52
CA LEU A 157 -8.44 -32.93 -39.25
C LEU A 157 -9.50 -33.12 -38.17
N PHE A 158 -9.13 -33.77 -37.08
CA PHE A 158 -10.04 -34.11 -35.98
C PHE A 158 -9.77 -33.31 -34.71
N ASN A 159 -10.83 -32.94 -33.99
CA ASN A 159 -10.78 -32.44 -32.62
C ASN A 159 -10.54 -33.63 -31.68
N LEU A 160 -9.51 -33.57 -30.85
CA LEU A 160 -9.11 -34.66 -29.97
C LEU A 160 -9.41 -34.36 -28.50
N VAL A 161 -9.53 -35.40 -27.69
CA VAL A 161 -9.47 -35.26 -26.23
C VAL A 161 -8.05 -34.80 -25.85
N PRO A 162 -7.88 -33.57 -25.35
CA PRO A 162 -6.54 -33.06 -25.08
C PRO A 162 -5.92 -33.78 -23.86
N PRO A 163 -4.60 -34.01 -23.85
CA PRO A 163 -3.91 -34.54 -22.69
C PRO A 163 -3.90 -33.52 -21.56
N VAL A 164 -3.66 -33.97 -20.33
CA VAL A 164 -3.56 -33.10 -19.17
C VAL A 164 -2.50 -31.99 -19.39
N GLY A 165 -2.86 -30.76 -19.19
CA GLY A 165 -1.99 -29.60 -19.37
C GLY A 165 -1.98 -29.05 -20.83
N VAL A 166 -2.94 -29.45 -21.64
CA VAL A 166 -3.14 -28.93 -23.00
C VAL A 166 -4.57 -28.41 -23.13
N PRO A 167 -4.81 -27.15 -23.52
CA PRO A 167 -6.15 -26.59 -23.62
C PRO A 167 -6.95 -27.14 -24.81
N ALA A 168 -6.31 -27.36 -25.96
CA ALA A 168 -6.94 -27.92 -27.14
C ALA A 168 -5.92 -28.73 -27.96
N GLN A 169 -6.33 -29.86 -28.47
CA GLN A 169 -5.51 -30.68 -29.37
C GLN A 169 -6.32 -31.15 -30.59
N PHE A 170 -5.72 -31.00 -31.76
CA PHE A 170 -6.25 -31.51 -33.00
C PHE A 170 -5.23 -32.50 -33.59
N GLY A 171 -5.66 -33.30 -34.56
CA GLY A 171 -4.73 -34.23 -35.16
C GLY A 171 -5.23 -34.87 -36.46
N PHE A 172 -4.30 -35.34 -37.25
CA PHE A 172 -4.56 -36.08 -38.47
C PHE A 172 -3.55 -37.21 -38.60
N ASN A 173 -3.90 -38.20 -39.47
CA ASN A 173 -3.06 -39.37 -39.70
C ASN A 173 -2.64 -39.37 -41.17
N ALA A 174 -1.34 -39.23 -41.43
CA ALA A 174 -0.74 -39.25 -42.78
C ALA A 174 -0.10 -40.62 -43.04
N ALA A 175 -0.88 -41.55 -43.57
CA ALA A 175 -0.42 -42.91 -43.93
C ALA A 175 0.26 -43.69 -42.78
N GLY A 176 -0.22 -43.51 -41.55
CA GLY A 176 0.30 -44.13 -40.32
C GLY A 176 1.15 -43.21 -39.47
N GLU A 177 1.60 -42.08 -39.98
CA GLU A 177 2.27 -41.03 -39.21
C GLU A 177 1.23 -40.08 -38.65
N VAL A 178 1.14 -39.99 -37.33
CA VAL A 178 0.17 -39.13 -36.63
C VAL A 178 0.81 -37.81 -36.26
N ILE A 179 0.20 -36.72 -36.70
CA ILE A 179 0.61 -35.36 -36.41
C ILE A 179 -0.44 -34.69 -35.53
N TYR A 180 0.04 -34.08 -34.43
CA TYR A 180 -0.79 -33.32 -33.49
C TYR A 180 -0.58 -31.84 -33.69
N LEU A 181 -1.69 -31.09 -33.67
CA LEU A 181 -1.73 -29.64 -33.61
C LEU A 181 -2.22 -29.27 -32.22
N THR A 182 -1.38 -28.57 -31.43
CA THR A 182 -1.67 -28.21 -30.07
C THR A 182 -1.95 -26.71 -29.99
N GLY A 183 -3.13 -26.32 -29.51
CA GLY A 183 -3.49 -24.95 -29.22
C GLY A 183 -2.98 -24.53 -27.83
N ASN A 184 -2.34 -23.37 -27.74
CA ASN A 184 -1.87 -22.79 -26.49
C ASN A 184 -2.14 -21.28 -26.46
N VAL A 185 -2.33 -20.71 -25.27
CA VAL A 185 -2.46 -19.26 -25.09
C VAL A 185 -1.07 -18.66 -24.88
N ARG A 186 -0.73 -17.63 -25.66
CA ARG A 186 0.54 -16.92 -25.52
C ARG A 186 0.61 -16.17 -24.21
N ASN A 187 1.77 -16.21 -23.55
CA ASN A 187 2.07 -15.43 -22.38
C ASN A 187 2.93 -14.22 -22.78
N GLY A 188 2.62 -13.04 -22.27
CA GLY A 188 3.51 -11.90 -22.42
C GLY A 188 3.04 -10.77 -23.32
N GLY A 189 1.74 -10.50 -23.39
CA GLY A 189 1.29 -9.23 -23.92
C GLY A 189 -0.06 -9.25 -24.64
N ASP A 190 -0.24 -10.12 -25.64
CA ASP A 190 -1.46 -10.11 -26.44
C ASP A 190 -2.44 -11.26 -26.15
N PHE A 191 -2.00 -12.27 -25.40
CA PHE A 191 -2.79 -13.45 -25.03
C PHE A 191 -3.47 -14.16 -26.22
N GLY A 192 -2.93 -14.01 -27.44
CA GLY A 192 -3.43 -14.70 -28.61
C GLY A 192 -3.15 -16.19 -28.54
N VAL A 193 -3.69 -16.94 -29.49
CA VAL A 193 -3.53 -18.40 -29.59
C VAL A 193 -2.36 -18.73 -30.49
N ASP A 194 -1.49 -19.64 -30.05
CA ASP A 194 -0.51 -20.32 -30.86
C ASP A 194 -0.99 -21.74 -31.15
N VAL A 195 -0.90 -22.18 -32.42
CA VAL A 195 -1.11 -23.57 -32.84
C VAL A 195 0.23 -24.17 -33.23
N SER A 196 0.70 -25.14 -32.45
CA SER A 196 2.00 -25.76 -32.65
C SER A 196 1.90 -27.21 -33.08
N SER A 197 2.79 -27.64 -34.00
CA SER A 197 3.06 -29.03 -34.26
C SER A 197 4.52 -29.31 -33.96
N SER A 198 4.79 -30.30 -33.14
CA SER A 198 6.15 -30.63 -32.70
C SER A 198 6.56 -32.04 -33.08
N ASN A 199 7.86 -32.21 -33.37
CA ASN A 199 8.46 -33.48 -33.77
C ASN A 199 7.77 -34.09 -35.01
N ILE A 200 7.56 -33.27 -36.05
CA ILE A 200 7.05 -33.72 -37.32
C ILE A 200 7.95 -34.85 -37.85
N PRO A 201 7.39 -36.01 -38.21
CA PRO A 201 8.22 -37.16 -38.63
C PRO A 201 9.07 -36.84 -39.85
N ILE A 202 10.35 -37.17 -39.81
CA ILE A 202 11.30 -37.00 -40.92
C ILE A 202 10.95 -37.88 -42.13
N THR A 203 10.10 -38.89 -41.91
CA THR A 203 9.53 -39.76 -42.97
C THR A 203 8.56 -39.01 -43.88
N LEU A 204 8.08 -37.83 -43.45
CA LEU A 204 7.27 -36.91 -44.26
C LEU A 204 8.17 -35.82 -44.84
N PRO A 205 8.64 -35.94 -46.11
CA PRO A 205 9.47 -34.92 -46.73
C PRO A 205 8.63 -33.70 -47.10
N LEU A 206 8.36 -32.83 -46.10
CA LEU A 206 7.39 -31.76 -46.12
C LEU A 206 7.93 -30.56 -46.92
N LEU A 207 7.19 -30.11 -47.93
CA LEU A 207 7.45 -28.91 -48.71
C LEU A 207 6.46 -27.77 -48.42
N GLY A 208 5.33 -28.06 -47.74
CA GLY A 208 4.34 -27.09 -47.35
C GLY A 208 3.09 -27.73 -46.73
N VAL A 209 2.27 -26.92 -46.16
CA VAL A 209 1.00 -27.35 -45.52
C VAL A 209 -0.06 -26.29 -45.80
N ASP A 210 -1.27 -26.76 -46.07
CA ASP A 210 -2.49 -25.95 -46.05
C ASP A 210 -3.42 -26.54 -44.98
N THR A 211 -3.70 -25.80 -43.93
CA THR A 211 -4.58 -26.22 -42.83
C THR A 211 -5.86 -25.39 -42.84
N THR A 212 -6.97 -26.04 -43.11
CA THR A 212 -8.29 -25.42 -43.12
C THR A 212 -9.10 -25.88 -41.92
N PHE A 213 -9.46 -24.93 -41.03
CA PHE A 213 -10.45 -25.14 -39.98
C PHE A 213 -11.81 -24.61 -40.42
N TRP A 214 -12.87 -25.35 -40.17
CA TRP A 214 -14.24 -24.96 -40.50
C TRP A 214 -14.85 -24.12 -39.36
N GLY A 215 -15.62 -23.10 -39.75
CA GLY A 215 -16.28 -22.21 -38.78
C GLY A 215 -17.40 -22.89 -38.02
N VAL A 216 -18.23 -23.66 -38.74
CA VAL A 216 -19.30 -24.48 -38.18
C VAL A 216 -19.13 -25.91 -38.67
N PRO A 217 -18.35 -26.76 -38.02
CA PRO A 217 -17.98 -28.07 -38.53
C PRO A 217 -19.14 -29.00 -38.87
N ALA A 218 -20.29 -28.86 -38.17
CA ALA A 218 -21.47 -29.68 -38.44
C ALA A 218 -22.34 -29.15 -39.60
N ASP A 219 -21.96 -28.01 -40.25
CA ASP A 219 -22.69 -27.47 -41.39
C ASP A 219 -22.59 -28.39 -42.62
N PRO A 220 -23.71 -28.74 -43.26
CA PRO A 220 -23.72 -29.60 -44.45
C PRO A 220 -22.93 -29.06 -45.64
N SER A 221 -22.65 -27.78 -45.69
CA SER A 221 -21.82 -27.16 -46.72
C SER A 221 -20.39 -27.69 -46.75
N HIS A 222 -19.92 -28.34 -45.67
CA HIS A 222 -18.62 -28.97 -45.57
C HIS A 222 -18.62 -30.47 -45.97
N ASP A 223 -19.77 -31.07 -46.25
CA ASP A 223 -19.89 -32.51 -46.51
C ASP A 223 -19.09 -32.98 -47.76
N PHE A 224 -18.92 -32.10 -48.76
CA PHE A 224 -18.12 -32.39 -49.92
C PHE A 224 -16.61 -32.56 -49.63
N GLN A 225 -16.15 -32.00 -48.48
CA GLN A 225 -14.75 -32.11 -48.02
C GLN A 225 -14.55 -33.27 -47.03
N ARG A 226 -15.60 -34.04 -46.73
CA ARG A 226 -15.54 -35.21 -45.81
C ARG A 226 -15.33 -36.50 -46.58
N CYS A 227 -14.49 -36.47 -47.56
CA CYS A 227 -14.23 -37.62 -48.45
C CYS A 227 -13.39 -38.71 -47.78
N ASP A 228 -13.61 -39.93 -48.23
CA ASP A 228 -12.78 -41.07 -47.89
C ASP A 228 -11.43 -40.97 -48.61
N VAL A 229 -10.33 -41.10 -47.86
CA VAL A 229 -8.96 -40.92 -48.38
C VAL A 229 -8.63 -41.99 -49.47
N GLU A 230 -9.34 -43.12 -49.49
CA GLU A 230 -9.15 -44.14 -50.53
C GLU A 230 -9.60 -43.69 -51.93
N ALA A 231 -10.54 -42.76 -52.03
CA ALA A 231 -10.95 -42.23 -53.33
C ALA A 231 -9.93 -41.24 -53.92
N LEU A 232 -8.96 -40.78 -53.15
CA LEU A 232 -7.89 -39.88 -53.53
C LEU A 232 -6.59 -40.63 -53.96
N SER A 233 -6.62 -41.97 -54.00
CA SER A 233 -5.47 -42.77 -54.37
C SER A 233 -5.18 -42.69 -55.87
N PHE A 234 -4.02 -42.04 -56.14
CA PHE A 234 -3.19 -42.32 -57.36
C PHE A 234 -3.70 -41.88 -58.78
N GLU A 235 -4.24 -40.68 -58.91
CA GLU A 235 -4.07 -40.01 -60.19
C GLU A 235 -3.08 -38.86 -60.08
N VAL A 236 -1.90 -38.98 -60.61
CA VAL A 236 -0.88 -37.96 -60.81
C VAL A 236 -1.45 -36.92 -61.75
N ALA A 237 -2.18 -36.01 -61.27
CA ALA A 237 -2.66 -34.86 -62.02
C ALA A 237 -2.30 -33.56 -61.29
N GLU A 238 -1.64 -32.70 -62.02
CA GLU A 238 -1.46 -31.24 -61.71
C GLU A 238 -2.53 -30.68 -60.85
N PHE A 239 -2.18 -30.05 -59.73
CA PHE A 239 -3.01 -29.24 -58.82
C PHE A 239 -4.47 -29.05 -59.25
N ALA A 240 -5.24 -30.13 -59.23
CA ALA A 240 -6.68 -30.05 -59.32
C ALA A 240 -7.20 -29.75 -57.87
N PRO A 241 -8.14 -28.82 -57.68
CA PRO A 241 -8.86 -28.73 -56.43
C PRO A 241 -9.37 -30.13 -56.08
N LEU A 242 -9.31 -30.49 -54.76
CA LEU A 242 -9.82 -31.78 -54.26
C LEU A 242 -11.07 -32.19 -55.04
N PRO A 243 -11.13 -33.39 -55.67
CA PRO A 243 -12.32 -33.80 -56.40
C PRO A 243 -13.50 -33.74 -55.41
N ALA A 244 -14.50 -32.89 -55.70
CA ALA A 244 -15.74 -32.88 -54.96
C ALA A 244 -16.23 -34.30 -54.81
N CYS A 245 -16.42 -34.80 -53.61
CA CYS A 245 -17.01 -36.08 -53.37
C CYS A 245 -18.52 -36.01 -53.67
N PRO A 246 -18.99 -36.51 -54.85
CA PRO A 246 -20.41 -36.50 -55.17
C PRO A 246 -21.11 -37.43 -54.19
N GLY A 247 -21.80 -36.87 -53.20
CA GLY A 247 -22.61 -37.61 -52.23
C GLY A 247 -22.10 -37.73 -50.81
N GLY A 248 -20.96 -37.07 -50.50
CA GLY A 248 -20.41 -37.07 -49.12
C GLY A 248 -19.80 -38.42 -48.71
N ARG A 249 -19.26 -38.50 -47.48
CA ARG A 249 -18.70 -39.72 -46.93
C ARG A 249 -19.80 -40.77 -46.73
N PRO A 250 -19.63 -42.06 -47.23
CA PRO A 250 -20.59 -43.11 -46.98
C PRO A 250 -20.86 -43.31 -45.47
N GLY A 251 -22.12 -43.19 -45.04
CA GLY A 251 -22.56 -43.37 -43.66
C GLY A 251 -22.64 -42.09 -42.81
N TYR A 252 -22.25 -40.92 -43.32
CA TYR A 252 -22.53 -39.65 -42.68
C TYR A 252 -23.89 -39.10 -43.18
N SER A 253 -24.77 -38.84 -42.24
CA SER A 253 -25.99 -38.06 -42.49
C SER A 253 -26.05 -36.95 -41.48
N PRO A 254 -26.10 -35.68 -41.87
CA PRO A 254 -26.29 -34.54 -40.92
C PRO A 254 -27.54 -34.69 -40.06
N SER A 255 -28.55 -35.44 -40.57
CA SER A 255 -29.78 -35.73 -39.84
C SER A 255 -29.62 -36.80 -38.74
N SER A 256 -28.47 -37.46 -38.61
CA SER A 256 -28.20 -38.45 -37.58
C SER A 256 -27.49 -37.85 -36.33
N ASP A 257 -27.04 -36.61 -36.40
CA ASP A 257 -26.52 -35.86 -35.24
C ASP A 257 -27.69 -35.15 -34.55
N PRO A 258 -28.06 -35.55 -33.30
CA PRO A 258 -29.20 -34.96 -32.62
C PRO A 258 -28.93 -33.54 -32.09
N GLU A 259 -27.68 -33.10 -32.08
CA GLU A 259 -27.30 -31.78 -31.59
C GLU A 259 -27.35 -30.73 -32.70
N PRO A 260 -27.88 -29.53 -32.42
CA PRO A 260 -27.84 -28.43 -33.39
C PRO A 260 -26.38 -28.02 -33.70
N PRO A 261 -26.07 -27.61 -34.94
CA PRO A 261 -24.75 -27.13 -35.31
C PRO A 261 -24.31 -26.00 -34.37
N LYS A 262 -23.06 -26.11 -33.90
CA LYS A 262 -22.45 -25.08 -33.04
C LYS A 262 -21.26 -24.47 -33.76
N ALA A 263 -21.06 -23.17 -33.56
CA ALA A 263 -19.89 -22.47 -34.07
C ALA A 263 -18.63 -22.95 -33.36
N PHE A 264 -17.59 -23.24 -34.12
CA PHE A 264 -16.27 -23.61 -33.65
C PHE A 264 -15.30 -22.44 -33.73
N LEU A 265 -15.23 -21.73 -34.86
CA LEU A 265 -14.37 -20.56 -35.01
C LEU A 265 -15.13 -19.29 -34.74
N THR A 266 -14.46 -18.33 -34.10
CA THR A 266 -14.98 -17.00 -33.84
C THR A 266 -13.93 -15.94 -34.18
N MET A 267 -14.36 -14.96 -34.99
CA MET A 267 -13.51 -13.81 -35.34
C MET A 267 -13.26 -12.91 -34.15
N PRO A 268 -12.13 -12.15 -34.14
CA PRO A 268 -11.91 -11.14 -33.13
C PRO A 268 -13.10 -10.19 -32.99
N VAL A 269 -13.41 -9.80 -31.76
CA VAL A 269 -14.46 -8.81 -31.45
C VAL A 269 -13.98 -7.36 -31.60
N SER A 270 -12.67 -7.16 -31.80
CA SER A 270 -12.05 -5.87 -32.09
C SER A 270 -11.98 -5.62 -33.60
N CYS A 271 -12.14 -4.38 -34.03
CA CYS A 271 -11.95 -3.98 -35.42
C CYS A 271 -10.54 -3.46 -35.67
N ASN A 272 -10.01 -3.82 -36.82
CA ASN A 272 -8.79 -3.24 -37.33
C ASN A 272 -9.06 -1.84 -37.89
N PRO A 273 -8.09 -0.91 -37.82
CA PRO A 273 -8.18 0.33 -38.57
C PRO A 273 -8.38 0.06 -40.06
N VAL A 274 -9.10 0.94 -40.74
CA VAL A 274 -9.39 0.80 -42.19
C VAL A 274 -8.08 0.68 -42.97
N GLY A 275 -7.94 -0.39 -43.75
CA GLY A 275 -6.74 -0.70 -44.55
C GLY A 275 -5.65 -1.45 -43.77
N GLU A 276 -5.95 -1.90 -42.56
CA GLU A 276 -5.07 -2.80 -41.77
C GLU A 276 -5.73 -4.18 -41.66
N GLY A 277 -4.92 -5.24 -41.78
CA GLY A 277 -5.35 -6.62 -41.55
C GLY A 277 -4.81 -7.20 -40.26
N PHE A 278 -5.15 -8.47 -40.02
CA PHE A 278 -4.62 -9.22 -38.89
C PHE A 278 -3.15 -9.57 -39.11
N LYS A 279 -2.40 -9.65 -38.06
CA LYS A 279 -1.02 -10.16 -38.10
C LYS A 279 -1.01 -11.65 -37.76
N LEU A 280 -0.50 -12.45 -38.70
CA LEU A 280 -0.22 -13.86 -38.53
C LEU A 280 1.28 -14.05 -38.46
N GLY A 281 1.76 -14.88 -37.56
CA GLY A 281 3.17 -15.27 -37.43
C GLY A 281 3.36 -16.77 -37.66
N LEU A 282 4.48 -17.16 -38.26
CA LEU A 282 4.95 -18.54 -38.31
C LEU A 282 6.40 -18.59 -37.85
N ARG A 283 6.68 -19.54 -36.98
CA ARG A 283 8.04 -19.93 -36.57
C ARG A 283 8.20 -21.40 -36.86
N ALA A 284 9.30 -21.78 -37.48
CA ALA A 284 9.59 -23.16 -37.74
C ALA A 284 11.09 -23.46 -37.55
N ASP A 285 11.44 -24.66 -37.09
CA ASP A 285 12.80 -25.15 -37.05
C ASP A 285 12.93 -26.50 -37.79
N SER A 286 14.14 -26.97 -37.96
CA SER A 286 14.41 -28.22 -38.64
C SER A 286 15.09 -29.24 -37.74
N TRP A 287 15.02 -30.52 -38.12
CA TRP A 287 15.77 -31.59 -37.47
C TRP A 287 17.28 -31.39 -37.55
N GLN A 288 17.76 -30.68 -38.58
CA GLN A 288 19.15 -30.38 -38.79
C GLN A 288 19.68 -29.27 -37.85
N ASP A 289 18.84 -28.24 -37.59
CA ASP A 289 19.18 -27.11 -36.75
C ASP A 289 18.09 -26.89 -35.67
N GLN A 290 17.95 -27.83 -34.74
CA GLN A 290 16.92 -27.85 -33.73
C GLN A 290 16.99 -26.62 -32.79
N GLY A 291 15.83 -25.96 -32.54
CA GLY A 291 15.73 -24.77 -31.70
C GLY A 291 16.18 -23.48 -32.39
N VAL A 292 16.65 -23.54 -33.64
CA VAL A 292 16.96 -22.39 -34.46
C VAL A 292 15.76 -22.09 -35.37
N PHE A 293 14.86 -21.25 -34.84
CA PHE A 293 13.63 -20.92 -35.54
C PHE A 293 13.86 -19.92 -36.66
N VAL A 294 13.31 -20.21 -37.84
CA VAL A 294 13.07 -19.19 -38.87
C VAL A 294 11.68 -18.63 -38.69
N GLU A 295 11.57 -17.30 -38.83
CA GLU A 295 10.33 -16.58 -38.58
C GLU A 295 9.82 -15.91 -39.86
N ARG A 296 8.50 -15.95 -40.05
CA ARG A 296 7.81 -15.21 -41.10
C ARG A 296 6.51 -14.66 -40.54
N SER A 297 6.14 -13.47 -40.97
CA SER A 297 4.86 -12.86 -40.64
C SER A 297 4.18 -12.32 -41.88
N MET A 298 2.88 -12.29 -41.84
CA MET A 298 2.05 -11.66 -42.86
C MET A 298 0.89 -10.90 -42.25
N THR A 299 0.26 -10.09 -43.09
CA THR A 299 -1.00 -9.41 -42.76
C THR A 299 -2.09 -10.01 -43.59
N SER A 300 -3.22 -10.40 -43.01
CA SER A 300 -4.39 -10.90 -43.73
C SER A 300 -4.86 -9.90 -44.78
N HIS A 301 -5.33 -10.40 -45.92
CA HIS A 301 -5.67 -9.59 -47.06
C HIS A 301 -6.90 -10.16 -47.79
N MET A 302 -7.51 -9.32 -48.61
CA MET A 302 -8.53 -9.73 -49.55
C MET A 302 -7.93 -10.71 -50.57
N PRO A 303 -8.73 -11.64 -51.14
CA PRO A 303 -8.27 -12.42 -52.25
C PRO A 303 -7.75 -11.52 -53.37
N PRO A 304 -6.71 -11.89 -54.09
CA PRO A 304 -6.25 -11.11 -55.22
C PRO A 304 -7.36 -11.00 -56.26
N GLY A 305 -7.73 -9.78 -56.63
CA GLY A 305 -8.55 -9.52 -57.79
C GLY A 305 -7.81 -10.01 -59.07
N TYR A 306 -8.48 -10.79 -59.91
CA TYR A 306 -7.87 -11.40 -61.07
C TYR A 306 -7.42 -10.34 -62.10
N PRO A 307 -6.21 -10.42 -62.71
CA PRO A 307 -5.05 -11.25 -62.39
C PRO A 307 -3.94 -10.39 -61.67
N LEU A 308 -3.49 -10.81 -60.50
CA LEU A 308 -2.27 -10.27 -59.92
C LEU A 308 -1.04 -11.11 -60.33
N ALA A 309 0.12 -10.47 -60.38
CA ALA A 309 1.39 -11.14 -60.59
C ALA A 309 1.73 -12.03 -59.38
N PRO A 310 2.48 -13.14 -59.56
CA PRO A 310 2.91 -13.95 -58.42
C PRO A 310 3.60 -13.14 -57.33
N GLY A 311 3.07 -13.13 -56.14
CA GLY A 311 3.55 -12.39 -54.98
C GLY A 311 2.89 -11.04 -54.74
N GLU A 312 1.90 -10.64 -55.53
CA GLU A 312 1.03 -9.49 -55.20
C GLU A 312 -0.19 -9.97 -54.39
N TRP A 313 -0.39 -9.35 -53.26
CA TRP A 313 -1.50 -9.63 -52.34
C TRP A 313 -2.61 -8.60 -52.56
N GLY A 314 -3.85 -8.96 -52.26
CA GLY A 314 -4.98 -8.05 -52.22
C GLY A 314 -4.83 -6.97 -51.10
N ALA A 315 -5.77 -6.05 -51.03
CA ALA A 315 -5.78 -5.06 -49.90
C ALA A 315 -5.85 -5.76 -48.55
N PRO A 316 -5.20 -5.24 -47.50
CA PRO A 316 -5.34 -5.80 -46.18
C PRO A 316 -6.80 -5.91 -45.74
N ALA A 317 -7.18 -7.05 -45.16
CA ALA A 317 -8.53 -7.32 -44.68
C ALA A 317 -8.52 -7.64 -43.20
N GLY A 318 -9.25 -6.87 -42.41
CA GLY A 318 -9.44 -7.09 -40.98
C GLY A 318 -10.92 -7.25 -40.62
N THR A 319 -11.25 -7.16 -39.37
CA THR A 319 -12.65 -7.18 -38.92
C THR A 319 -13.31 -5.82 -39.04
N THR A 320 -14.58 -5.82 -39.40
CA THR A 320 -15.49 -4.67 -39.51
C THR A 320 -16.79 -4.99 -38.77
N GLY A 321 -17.69 -4.02 -38.58
CA GLY A 321 -18.99 -4.23 -37.93
C GLY A 321 -18.90 -4.38 -36.40
N CYS A 322 -17.88 -3.83 -35.76
CA CYS A 322 -17.74 -3.90 -34.31
C CYS A 322 -18.89 -3.26 -33.55
N GLU A 323 -19.57 -2.29 -34.15
CA GLU A 323 -20.76 -1.65 -33.59
C GLU A 323 -21.96 -2.60 -33.44
N LEU A 324 -21.91 -3.76 -34.10
CA LEU A 324 -22.95 -4.80 -34.00
C LEU A 324 -22.65 -5.82 -32.89
N VAL A 325 -21.41 -5.83 -32.38
CA VAL A 325 -20.98 -6.79 -31.35
C VAL A 325 -21.69 -6.48 -30.03
N PRO A 326 -22.47 -7.42 -29.47
CA PRO A 326 -23.17 -7.20 -28.21
C PRO A 326 -22.20 -7.09 -27.04
N PHE A 327 -22.51 -6.19 -26.07
CA PHE A 327 -21.70 -6.07 -24.86
C PHE A 327 -22.60 -5.69 -23.68
N GLN A 328 -22.86 -6.67 -22.79
CA GLN A 328 -23.78 -6.52 -21.66
C GLN A 328 -23.16 -7.13 -20.38
N PRO A 329 -22.07 -6.57 -19.87
CA PRO A 329 -21.48 -7.04 -18.63
C PRO A 329 -22.35 -6.69 -17.42
N SER A 330 -22.31 -7.51 -16.40
CA SER A 330 -22.90 -7.24 -15.09
C SER A 330 -21.89 -7.52 -13.99
N ILE A 331 -22.12 -6.92 -12.81
CA ILE A 331 -21.28 -7.14 -11.63
C ILE A 331 -22.15 -7.43 -10.42
N SER A 332 -21.72 -8.38 -9.59
CA SER A 332 -22.24 -8.62 -8.25
C SER A 332 -21.11 -8.50 -7.24
N VAL A 333 -21.32 -7.71 -6.19
CA VAL A 333 -20.33 -7.47 -5.13
C VAL A 333 -21.01 -7.66 -3.78
N GLU A 334 -20.46 -8.56 -2.95
CA GLU A 334 -21.04 -8.91 -1.66
C GLU A 334 -19.97 -9.07 -0.59
N PRO A 335 -20.04 -8.33 0.53
CA PRO A 335 -19.11 -8.51 1.64
C PRO A 335 -19.38 -9.84 2.34
N THR A 336 -18.35 -10.46 2.93
CA THR A 336 -18.48 -11.75 3.63
C THR A 336 -19.18 -11.64 4.98
N ASN A 337 -19.37 -10.42 5.48
CA ASN A 337 -20.23 -10.11 6.62
C ASN A 337 -20.89 -8.73 6.44
N HIS A 338 -22.00 -8.51 7.14
CA HIS A 338 -22.82 -7.28 7.05
C HIS A 338 -22.75 -6.44 8.33
N GLN A 339 -21.61 -6.43 9.01
CA GLN A 339 -21.38 -5.66 10.23
C GLN A 339 -20.59 -4.39 9.95
N ALA A 340 -21.08 -3.26 10.43
CA ALA A 340 -20.38 -1.97 10.32
C ALA A 340 -19.05 -2.01 11.08
N ASP A 341 -18.07 -1.22 10.60
CA ASP A 341 -16.74 -1.06 11.22
C ASP A 341 -16.07 -2.41 11.58
N THR A 342 -16.17 -3.39 10.66
CA THR A 342 -15.70 -4.76 10.90
C THR A 342 -14.89 -5.23 9.69
N PRO A 343 -13.73 -5.89 9.89
CA PRO A 343 -12.95 -6.47 8.79
C PRO A 343 -13.79 -7.43 7.97
N THR A 344 -13.74 -7.32 6.65
CA THR A 344 -14.53 -8.13 5.72
C THR A 344 -13.70 -8.61 4.53
N GLY A 345 -13.99 -9.81 4.05
CA GLY A 345 -13.67 -10.23 2.69
C GLY A 345 -14.73 -9.70 1.73
N LEU A 346 -14.50 -9.86 0.45
CA LEU A 346 -15.38 -9.41 -0.62
C LEU A 346 -15.50 -10.52 -1.65
N ASN A 347 -16.70 -10.85 -2.07
CA ASN A 347 -16.98 -11.71 -3.19
C ASN A 347 -17.41 -10.83 -4.36
N VAL A 348 -16.71 -10.92 -5.46
CA VAL A 348 -16.99 -10.19 -6.71
C VAL A 348 -17.24 -11.21 -7.81
N ASP A 349 -18.33 -11.09 -8.55
CA ASP A 349 -18.64 -11.88 -9.72
C ASP A 349 -18.97 -10.93 -10.88
N ILE A 350 -18.12 -10.96 -11.91
CA ILE A 350 -18.33 -10.26 -13.17
C ILE A 350 -18.84 -11.27 -14.18
N SER A 351 -20.05 -11.06 -14.70
CA SER A 351 -20.69 -11.95 -15.67
C SER A 351 -20.84 -11.29 -17.02
N LEU A 352 -20.56 -12.06 -18.07
CA LEU A 352 -20.59 -11.64 -19.46
C LEU A 352 -21.28 -12.73 -20.28
N PRO A 353 -22.55 -12.54 -20.70
CA PRO A 353 -23.30 -13.55 -21.45
C PRO A 353 -22.60 -13.98 -22.75
N GLN A 354 -22.43 -15.29 -23.00
CA GLN A 354 -21.71 -15.85 -24.13
C GLN A 354 -22.56 -16.67 -25.11
N GLU A 355 -23.89 -16.43 -25.13
CA GLU A 355 -24.83 -17.23 -25.97
C GLU A 355 -24.50 -17.14 -27.47
N GLY A 356 -23.94 -16.01 -27.92
CA GLY A 356 -23.53 -15.82 -29.32
C GLY A 356 -22.33 -16.62 -29.76
N LEU A 357 -21.42 -17.02 -28.82
CA LEU A 357 -20.16 -17.68 -29.14
C LEU A 357 -20.34 -19.06 -29.81
N SER A 358 -21.35 -19.81 -29.42
CA SER A 358 -21.64 -21.13 -29.98
C SER A 358 -22.80 -21.14 -31.01
N ASN A 359 -23.47 -19.99 -31.19
CA ASN A 359 -24.58 -19.86 -32.13
C ASN A 359 -24.06 -19.59 -33.56
N PRO A 360 -24.22 -20.49 -34.56
CA PRO A 360 -23.69 -20.31 -35.91
C PRO A 360 -24.14 -19.01 -36.60
N HIS A 361 -25.27 -18.47 -36.22
CA HIS A 361 -25.85 -17.24 -36.77
C HIS A 361 -25.79 -16.04 -35.81
N GLY A 362 -25.17 -16.21 -34.67
CA GLY A 362 -24.98 -15.17 -33.65
C GLY A 362 -23.68 -14.38 -33.85
N LEU A 363 -23.53 -13.36 -33.01
CA LEU A 363 -22.26 -12.69 -32.83
C LEU A 363 -21.77 -12.96 -31.42
N ALA A 364 -20.49 -13.27 -31.28
CA ALA A 364 -19.87 -13.39 -29.96
C ALA A 364 -19.98 -12.07 -29.18
N THR A 365 -20.07 -12.16 -27.88
CA THR A 365 -20.06 -10.99 -26.97
C THR A 365 -18.68 -10.34 -27.01
N GLY A 366 -18.63 -9.01 -26.96
CA GLY A 366 -17.38 -8.25 -26.90
C GLY A 366 -16.58 -8.57 -25.65
N ASP A 367 -15.29 -8.84 -25.79
CA ASP A 367 -14.39 -9.07 -24.67
C ASP A 367 -14.13 -7.79 -23.88
N VAL A 368 -13.93 -7.91 -22.57
CA VAL A 368 -13.61 -6.78 -21.69
C VAL A 368 -12.17 -6.34 -21.92
N LYS A 369 -11.99 -5.12 -22.45
CA LYS A 369 -10.67 -4.49 -22.60
C LYS A 369 -10.21 -3.90 -21.27
N ASP A 370 -11.00 -2.97 -20.73
CA ASP A 370 -10.66 -2.29 -19.48
C ASP A 370 -11.83 -2.44 -18.50
N ALA A 371 -11.49 -2.67 -17.22
CA ALA A 371 -12.44 -2.75 -16.13
C ALA A 371 -12.04 -1.80 -15.01
N VAL A 372 -12.93 -0.88 -14.63
CA VAL A 372 -12.76 0.04 -13.51
C VAL A 372 -13.87 -0.24 -12.51
N VAL A 373 -13.51 -0.63 -11.30
CA VAL A 373 -14.45 -0.94 -10.21
C VAL A 373 -14.19 0.02 -9.05
N GLU A 374 -15.22 0.76 -8.66
CA GLU A 374 -15.19 1.72 -7.57
C GLU A 374 -16.05 1.21 -6.41
N LEU A 375 -15.41 0.91 -5.27
CA LEU A 375 -16.09 0.47 -4.07
C LEU A 375 -16.84 1.63 -3.40
N PRO A 376 -17.90 1.36 -2.60
CA PRO A 376 -18.68 2.40 -1.97
C PRO A 376 -17.86 3.21 -0.97
N ALA A 377 -18.30 4.46 -0.75
CA ALA A 377 -17.69 5.30 0.27
C ALA A 377 -17.81 4.67 1.65
N GLY A 378 -16.70 4.63 2.38
CA GLY A 378 -16.58 4.04 3.71
C GLY A 378 -16.13 2.58 3.72
N GLU A 379 -16.20 1.85 2.61
CA GLU A 379 -15.46 0.60 2.47
C GLU A 379 -14.01 0.93 2.14
N ALA A 380 -13.08 0.40 2.91
CA ALA A 380 -11.70 0.83 2.86
C ALA A 380 -10.71 -0.32 3.13
N VAL A 381 -9.42 -0.06 2.91
CA VAL A 381 -8.35 -0.99 3.27
C VAL A 381 -8.26 -1.12 4.79
N SER A 382 -8.18 -2.34 5.29
CA SER A 382 -8.10 -2.65 6.71
C SER A 382 -6.64 -2.69 7.21
N PRO A 383 -6.22 -1.81 8.12
CA PRO A 383 -4.89 -1.91 8.74
C PRO A 383 -4.65 -3.23 9.48
N SER A 384 -5.72 -3.85 10.00
CA SER A 384 -5.66 -5.15 10.69
C SER A 384 -5.09 -6.27 9.79
N ALA A 385 -5.22 -6.14 8.47
CA ALA A 385 -4.67 -7.08 7.50
C ALA A 385 -3.13 -7.13 7.49
N ALA A 386 -2.46 -6.05 7.89
CA ALA A 386 -1.01 -5.94 7.82
C ALA A 386 -0.26 -6.97 8.69
N GLY A 387 -0.94 -7.52 9.70
CA GLY A 387 -0.35 -8.52 10.60
C GLY A 387 -0.04 -9.86 9.92
N GLY A 388 1.19 -10.05 9.45
CA GLY A 388 1.64 -11.25 8.75
C GLY A 388 1.43 -11.19 7.23
N LEU A 389 0.97 -10.05 6.69
CA LEU A 389 0.84 -9.83 5.26
C LEU A 389 2.25 -9.66 4.63
N GLY A 390 2.47 -10.32 3.50
CA GLY A 390 3.63 -10.17 2.63
C GLY A 390 3.24 -9.54 1.30
N ALA A 391 4.22 -9.35 0.42
CA ALA A 391 3.99 -8.87 -0.95
C ALA A 391 4.76 -9.71 -1.97
N CYS A 392 4.23 -9.82 -3.18
CA CYS A 392 4.84 -10.51 -4.30
C CYS A 392 5.59 -9.52 -5.18
N SER A 393 6.86 -9.81 -5.49
CA SER A 393 7.66 -8.99 -6.39
C SER A 393 7.36 -9.30 -7.87
N LEU A 394 7.75 -8.38 -8.79
CA LEU A 394 7.64 -8.60 -10.23
C LEU A 394 8.36 -9.87 -10.71
N ALA A 395 9.52 -10.16 -10.14
CA ALA A 395 10.27 -11.37 -10.48
C ALA A 395 9.55 -12.66 -10.03
N GLN A 396 8.86 -12.62 -8.89
CA GLN A 396 8.13 -13.78 -8.37
C GLN A 396 6.83 -14.03 -9.12
N VAL A 397 6.09 -13.00 -9.50
CA VAL A 397 4.88 -13.19 -10.32
C VAL A 397 5.20 -13.55 -11.76
N GLY A 398 6.28 -13.00 -12.33
CA GLY A 398 6.73 -13.27 -13.69
C GLY A 398 5.65 -12.98 -14.74
N LEU A 399 5.11 -11.74 -14.77
CA LEU A 399 3.95 -11.34 -15.59
C LEU A 399 4.05 -11.75 -17.06
N SER A 400 5.25 -11.63 -17.64
CA SER A 400 5.47 -11.91 -19.07
C SER A 400 6.02 -13.32 -19.35
N THR A 401 5.85 -14.26 -18.42
CA THR A 401 6.39 -15.60 -18.54
C THR A 401 5.30 -16.66 -18.46
N GLY A 402 5.45 -17.78 -19.20
CA GLY A 402 4.62 -18.97 -19.07
C GLY A 402 4.96 -19.87 -17.87
N GLN A 403 5.81 -19.41 -16.93
CA GLN A 403 6.14 -20.18 -15.74
C GLN A 403 5.11 -19.91 -14.65
N PRO A 404 4.78 -20.88 -13.80
CA PRO A 404 3.94 -20.64 -12.62
C PRO A 404 4.47 -19.49 -11.74
N ALA A 405 3.57 -18.73 -11.12
CA ALA A 405 3.98 -17.67 -10.21
C ALA A 405 4.56 -18.25 -8.90
N ALA A 406 5.67 -17.68 -8.43
CA ALA A 406 6.34 -18.05 -7.17
C ALA A 406 6.07 -17.03 -6.04
N CYS A 407 4.87 -16.46 -6.00
CA CYS A 407 4.46 -15.51 -4.97
C CYS A 407 4.39 -16.19 -3.58
N PRO A 408 4.86 -15.53 -2.50
CA PRO A 408 4.73 -16.09 -1.15
C PRO A 408 3.25 -16.19 -0.73
N ASP A 409 2.89 -17.24 0.00
CA ASP A 409 1.52 -17.42 0.54
C ASP A 409 1.08 -16.24 1.42
N ALA A 410 2.02 -15.60 2.11
CA ALA A 410 1.76 -14.41 2.91
C ALA A 410 1.24 -13.22 2.08
N SER A 411 1.51 -13.18 0.77
CA SER A 411 1.01 -12.14 -0.13
C SER A 411 -0.37 -12.44 -0.72
N LYS A 412 -0.93 -13.62 -0.47
CA LYS A 412 -2.22 -14.05 -0.99
C LYS A 412 -3.36 -13.33 -0.29
N LEU A 413 -4.14 -12.56 -1.03
CA LEU A 413 -5.32 -11.82 -0.57
C LEU A 413 -6.63 -12.60 -0.76
N GLY A 414 -6.66 -13.56 -1.70
CA GLY A 414 -7.88 -14.26 -2.05
C GLY A 414 -7.68 -15.31 -3.13
N THR A 415 -8.78 -15.79 -3.69
CA THR A 415 -8.83 -16.73 -4.81
C THR A 415 -9.55 -16.11 -5.99
N VAL A 416 -9.21 -16.59 -7.18
CA VAL A 416 -9.84 -16.21 -8.45
C VAL A 416 -10.25 -17.47 -9.21
N GLU A 417 -11.42 -17.42 -9.84
CA GLU A 417 -11.96 -18.47 -10.72
C GLU A 417 -12.52 -17.81 -11.97
N ILE A 418 -12.19 -18.36 -13.14
CA ILE A 418 -12.68 -17.91 -14.44
C ILE A 418 -13.40 -19.07 -15.11
N ASP A 419 -14.69 -18.91 -15.35
CA ASP A 419 -15.51 -19.79 -16.16
C ASP A 419 -15.45 -19.29 -17.62
N THR A 420 -15.06 -20.16 -18.56
CA THR A 420 -15.01 -19.85 -19.99
C THR A 420 -15.67 -20.96 -20.80
N PRO A 421 -16.46 -20.62 -21.83
CA PRO A 421 -17.07 -21.65 -22.70
C PRO A 421 -16.06 -22.42 -23.55
N LEU A 422 -14.79 -21.99 -23.59
CA LEU A 422 -13.73 -22.66 -24.34
C LEU A 422 -13.16 -23.89 -23.60
N LEU A 423 -13.41 -24.04 -22.30
CA LEU A 423 -12.87 -25.12 -21.44
C LEU A 423 -13.99 -25.80 -20.67
N ASN A 424 -13.86 -27.12 -20.41
CA ASN A 424 -14.86 -27.87 -19.66
C ASN A 424 -14.85 -27.57 -18.14
N ASP A 425 -13.71 -27.16 -17.61
CA ASP A 425 -13.54 -26.83 -16.18
C ASP A 425 -12.98 -25.39 -16.04
N PRO A 426 -13.34 -24.68 -14.96
CA PRO A 426 -12.88 -23.33 -14.72
C PRO A 426 -11.37 -23.25 -14.47
N LEU A 427 -10.77 -22.15 -14.91
CA LEU A 427 -9.42 -21.77 -14.50
C LEU A 427 -9.45 -21.29 -13.06
N LYS A 428 -8.52 -21.77 -12.21
CA LYS A 428 -8.47 -21.44 -10.78
C LYS A 428 -7.14 -20.84 -10.40
N GLY A 429 -7.18 -19.97 -9.39
CA GLY A 429 -5.96 -19.32 -8.98
C GLY A 429 -6.05 -18.49 -7.72
N SER A 430 -5.17 -17.50 -7.65
CA SER A 430 -4.99 -16.68 -6.46
C SER A 430 -4.84 -15.19 -6.80
N ILE A 431 -5.31 -14.37 -5.86
CA ILE A 431 -5.12 -12.92 -5.87
C ILE A 431 -3.94 -12.63 -4.95
N PHE A 432 -2.88 -12.01 -5.45
CA PHE A 432 -1.70 -11.65 -4.67
C PHE A 432 -1.55 -10.13 -4.58
N LEU A 433 -1.03 -9.67 -3.44
CA LEU A 433 -0.62 -8.28 -3.25
C LEU A 433 0.74 -8.05 -3.91
N GLY A 434 0.82 -7.06 -4.79
CA GLY A 434 2.07 -6.59 -5.39
C GLY A 434 2.91 -5.78 -4.40
N LYS A 435 4.24 -5.81 -4.56
CA LYS A 435 5.15 -5.05 -3.70
C LYS A 435 4.99 -3.55 -3.93
N GLN A 436 4.88 -2.79 -2.84
CA GLN A 436 4.77 -1.33 -2.87
C GLN A 436 5.84 -0.70 -3.75
N SER A 437 5.47 0.22 -4.64
CA SER A 437 6.33 0.98 -5.55
C SER A 437 7.18 0.16 -6.53
N GLU A 438 7.32 -1.15 -6.32
CA GLU A 438 8.02 -2.12 -7.21
C GLU A 438 7.01 -2.98 -7.97
N ASN A 439 5.90 -2.41 -8.41
CA ASN A 439 4.88 -3.03 -9.25
C ASN A 439 4.77 -2.27 -10.59
N PRO A 440 4.04 -2.78 -11.59
CA PRO A 440 3.98 -2.15 -12.92
C PRO A 440 3.49 -0.70 -12.93
N PHE A 441 2.80 -0.29 -11.88
CA PHE A 441 2.17 1.04 -11.76
C PHE A 441 2.97 2.00 -10.88
N GLY A 442 4.01 1.52 -10.15
CA GLY A 442 4.70 2.30 -9.13
C GLY A 442 3.78 2.74 -7.97
N SER A 443 2.62 2.08 -7.82
CA SER A 443 1.58 2.44 -6.86
C SER A 443 1.84 1.87 -5.45
N LEU A 444 1.08 2.39 -4.48
CA LEU A 444 1.06 1.88 -3.11
C LEU A 444 0.54 0.44 -3.07
N ILE A 445 -0.56 0.17 -3.79
CA ILE A 445 -1.21 -1.13 -3.85
C ILE A 445 -1.36 -1.55 -5.31
N ALA A 446 -0.97 -2.79 -5.60
CA ALA A 446 -1.25 -3.46 -6.85
C ALA A 446 -1.74 -4.88 -6.56
N LEU A 447 -2.60 -5.41 -7.41
CA LEU A 447 -3.09 -6.78 -7.36
C LEU A 447 -2.49 -7.58 -8.52
N TYR A 448 -2.22 -8.87 -8.29
CA TYR A 448 -1.91 -9.82 -9.36
C TYR A 448 -2.94 -10.94 -9.31
N LEU A 449 -3.77 -11.03 -10.35
CA LEU A 449 -4.63 -12.18 -10.59
C LEU A 449 -3.82 -13.23 -11.33
N VAL A 450 -3.61 -14.37 -10.72
CA VAL A 450 -2.88 -15.49 -11.31
C VAL A 450 -3.82 -16.67 -11.36
N VAL A 451 -4.17 -17.14 -12.57
CA VAL A 451 -5.01 -18.33 -12.76
C VAL A 451 -4.29 -19.35 -13.63
N GLU A 452 -4.52 -20.62 -13.33
CA GLU A 452 -3.92 -21.75 -14.03
C GLU A 452 -4.96 -22.84 -14.22
N GLY A 453 -4.88 -23.53 -15.38
CA GLY A 453 -5.71 -24.67 -15.69
C GLY A 453 -5.52 -25.11 -17.13
N HIS A 454 -5.59 -26.40 -17.40
CA HIS A 454 -5.47 -26.97 -18.76
C HIS A 454 -4.25 -26.50 -19.57
N GLY A 455 -3.14 -26.14 -18.87
CA GLY A 455 -1.94 -25.58 -19.52
C GLY A 455 -2.00 -24.09 -19.84
N VAL A 456 -3.13 -23.44 -19.58
CA VAL A 456 -3.27 -21.98 -19.66
C VAL A 456 -2.80 -21.37 -18.34
N ILE A 457 -1.94 -20.35 -18.43
CA ILE A 457 -1.52 -19.53 -17.29
C ILE A 457 -1.80 -18.07 -17.65
N LEU A 458 -2.70 -17.42 -16.92
CA LEU A 458 -2.99 -16.00 -17.09
C LEU A 458 -2.55 -15.22 -15.85
N LYS A 459 -1.88 -14.08 -16.07
CA LYS A 459 -1.37 -13.20 -15.02
C LYS A 459 -1.73 -11.77 -15.34
N LEU A 460 -2.70 -11.24 -14.63
CA LEU A 460 -3.24 -9.91 -14.87
C LEU A 460 -2.86 -8.97 -13.72
N PRO A 461 -2.13 -7.88 -14.00
CA PRO A 461 -1.88 -6.85 -13.01
C PRO A 461 -3.06 -5.88 -12.91
N GLY A 462 -3.51 -5.58 -11.69
CA GLY A 462 -4.53 -4.58 -11.40
C GLY A 462 -3.96 -3.45 -10.55
N ARG A 463 -4.24 -2.20 -10.92
CA ARG A 463 -3.90 -1.02 -10.15
C ARG A 463 -5.00 -0.75 -9.13
N VAL A 464 -4.61 -0.42 -7.90
CA VAL A 464 -5.54 0.02 -6.86
C VAL A 464 -5.15 1.43 -6.44
N ASP A 465 -6.04 2.36 -6.67
CA ASP A 465 -5.94 3.76 -6.26
C ASP A 465 -6.80 4.00 -5.03
N LEU A 466 -6.24 4.70 -4.05
CA LEU A 466 -6.95 5.12 -2.84
C LEU A 466 -7.14 6.63 -2.85
N ASP A 467 -8.35 7.09 -2.61
CA ASP A 467 -8.60 8.51 -2.40
C ASP A 467 -7.95 8.96 -1.08
N PRO A 468 -7.03 9.93 -1.09
CA PRO A 468 -6.25 10.30 0.09
C PRO A 468 -7.06 10.94 1.21
N GLN A 469 -8.30 11.38 0.96
CA GLN A 469 -9.15 12.04 1.93
C GLN A 469 -10.25 11.12 2.47
N THR A 470 -10.79 10.25 1.64
CA THR A 470 -11.94 9.40 1.97
C THR A 470 -11.58 7.93 2.13
N GLY A 471 -10.43 7.49 1.63
CA GLY A 471 -10.03 6.08 1.59
C GLY A 471 -10.77 5.25 0.55
N ARG A 472 -11.59 5.87 -0.32
CA ARG A 472 -12.33 5.18 -1.36
C ARG A 472 -11.38 4.42 -2.29
N ILE A 473 -11.74 3.19 -2.62
CA ILE A 473 -10.93 2.27 -3.42
C ILE A 473 -11.44 2.26 -4.86
N VAL A 474 -10.54 2.48 -5.81
CA VAL A 474 -10.77 2.30 -7.24
C VAL A 474 -9.78 1.28 -7.77
N THR A 475 -10.27 0.20 -8.36
CA THR A 475 -9.43 -0.86 -8.94
C THR A 475 -9.59 -0.84 -10.45
N THR A 476 -8.45 -0.84 -11.16
CA THR A 476 -8.40 -0.79 -12.63
C THR A 476 -7.59 -1.95 -13.19
N PHE A 477 -8.17 -2.66 -14.15
CA PHE A 477 -7.50 -3.65 -14.97
C PHE A 477 -7.57 -3.18 -16.42
N ASP A 478 -6.42 -2.87 -17.02
CA ASP A 478 -6.31 -2.34 -18.37
C ASP A 478 -5.77 -3.41 -19.32
N ASN A 479 -6.24 -3.37 -20.59
CA ASN A 479 -5.79 -4.26 -21.66
C ASN A 479 -5.90 -5.75 -21.30
N ASN A 480 -7.05 -6.15 -20.78
CA ASN A 480 -7.34 -7.55 -20.48
C ASN A 480 -7.28 -8.42 -21.76
N PRO A 481 -7.07 -9.74 -21.63
CA PRO A 481 -7.04 -10.65 -22.77
C PRO A 481 -8.31 -10.57 -23.62
N GLN A 482 -8.16 -10.65 -24.95
CA GLN A 482 -9.29 -10.86 -25.87
C GLN A 482 -9.66 -12.35 -25.87
N LEU A 483 -10.20 -12.81 -24.76
CA LEU A 483 -10.63 -14.19 -24.55
C LEU A 483 -12.00 -14.20 -23.87
N PRO A 484 -12.98 -14.96 -24.39
CA PRO A 484 -14.32 -14.99 -23.84
C PRO A 484 -14.36 -15.70 -22.48
N PHE A 485 -15.15 -15.15 -21.56
CA PHE A 485 -15.46 -15.75 -20.27
C PHE A 485 -16.94 -15.51 -19.92
N ASP A 486 -17.56 -16.45 -19.19
CA ASP A 486 -18.91 -16.31 -18.67
C ASP A 486 -18.91 -15.61 -17.30
N HIS A 487 -17.98 -16.03 -16.42
CA HIS A 487 -17.85 -15.52 -15.06
C HIS A 487 -16.39 -15.33 -14.68
N LEU A 488 -16.10 -14.20 -14.07
CA LEU A 488 -14.85 -13.92 -13.35
C LEU A 488 -15.19 -13.71 -11.87
N LYS A 489 -14.85 -14.68 -11.02
CA LYS A 489 -15.15 -14.65 -9.59
C LYS A 489 -13.88 -14.37 -8.79
N LEU A 490 -13.92 -13.31 -7.98
CA LEU A 490 -12.86 -12.92 -7.06
C LEU A 490 -13.36 -13.06 -5.63
N ASN A 491 -12.69 -13.87 -4.80
CA ASN A 491 -13.08 -14.09 -3.42
C ASN A 491 -11.94 -13.65 -2.50
N PHE A 492 -12.03 -12.45 -1.92
CA PHE A 492 -11.08 -11.95 -0.96
C PHE A 492 -11.24 -12.61 0.40
N LYS A 493 -10.14 -12.85 1.09
CA LYS A 493 -10.11 -13.55 2.39
C LYS A 493 -11.03 -12.90 3.41
N ALA A 494 -11.84 -13.70 4.08
CA ALA A 494 -12.65 -13.33 5.25
C ALA A 494 -11.88 -13.48 6.56
N GLY A 495 -12.43 -12.92 7.66
CA GLY A 495 -11.92 -13.07 9.01
C GLY A 495 -11.31 -11.79 9.60
N PRO A 496 -10.73 -11.87 10.80
CA PRO A 496 -10.30 -10.68 11.55
C PRO A 496 -9.08 -9.95 10.98
N ARG A 497 -8.45 -10.53 9.96
CA ARG A 497 -7.35 -9.93 9.18
C ARG A 497 -7.70 -9.87 7.70
N SER A 498 -8.95 -9.64 7.38
CA SER A 498 -9.42 -9.40 6.02
C SER A 498 -8.79 -8.15 5.43
N PRO A 499 -8.59 -8.09 4.11
CA PRO A 499 -7.97 -6.95 3.46
C PRO A 499 -8.81 -5.67 3.50
N LEU A 500 -10.12 -5.78 3.65
CA LEU A 500 -11.07 -4.68 3.66
C LEU A 500 -11.76 -4.54 5.02
N VAL A 501 -12.34 -3.39 5.24
CA VAL A 501 -13.23 -3.07 6.37
C VAL A 501 -14.53 -2.47 5.83
N ASN A 502 -15.65 -2.95 6.37
CA ASN A 502 -16.98 -2.43 6.04
C ASN A 502 -17.15 -0.97 6.48
N PRO A 503 -18.05 -0.21 5.83
CA PRO A 503 -18.41 1.14 6.25
C PRO A 503 -18.77 1.23 7.74
N HIS A 504 -18.45 2.37 8.34
CA HIS A 504 -18.67 2.60 9.78
C HIS A 504 -20.14 2.68 10.21
N GLN A 505 -21.08 2.75 9.27
CA GLN A 505 -22.52 2.88 9.53
C GLN A 505 -23.32 1.78 8.83
N CYS A 506 -24.49 1.46 9.37
CA CYS A 506 -25.45 0.64 8.65
C CYS A 506 -26.11 1.43 7.53
N GLY A 507 -26.46 0.74 6.45
CA GLY A 507 -27.08 1.37 5.28
C GLY A 507 -26.94 0.48 4.05
N THR A 508 -27.45 0.94 2.94
CA THR A 508 -27.24 0.34 1.62
C THR A 508 -26.09 1.05 0.93
N TYR A 509 -25.16 0.26 0.40
CA TYR A 509 -23.93 0.73 -0.24
C TYR A 509 -23.87 0.20 -1.66
N GLU A 510 -23.39 1.02 -2.58
CA GLU A 510 -23.38 0.70 -4.01
C GLU A 510 -21.95 0.73 -4.53
N THR A 511 -21.50 -0.39 -5.09
CA THR A 511 -20.29 -0.50 -5.91
C THR A 511 -20.66 -0.16 -7.34
N THR A 512 -19.88 0.66 -8.01
CA THR A 512 -20.04 0.98 -9.43
C THR A 512 -18.91 0.37 -10.26
N ALA A 513 -19.22 -0.06 -11.46
CA ALA A 513 -18.23 -0.58 -12.40
C ALA A 513 -18.43 0.00 -13.79
N GLN A 514 -17.33 0.26 -14.48
CA GLN A 514 -17.30 0.64 -15.88
C GLN A 514 -16.47 -0.38 -16.66
N PHE A 515 -17.08 -0.97 -17.68
CA PHE A 515 -16.44 -1.93 -18.57
C PHE A 515 -16.32 -1.36 -19.97
N THR A 516 -15.12 -1.36 -20.52
CA THR A 516 -14.82 -0.92 -21.88
C THR A 516 -14.58 -2.15 -22.76
N PRO A 517 -15.29 -2.38 -23.85
CA PRO A 517 -15.08 -3.53 -24.71
C PRO A 517 -13.94 -3.32 -25.71
N TRP A 518 -13.35 -4.42 -26.18
CA TRP A 518 -12.40 -4.41 -27.29
C TRP A 518 -13.04 -4.00 -28.62
N SER A 519 -14.35 -4.11 -28.76
CA SER A 519 -15.07 -3.66 -29.95
C SER A 519 -14.98 -2.15 -30.21
N GLY A 520 -14.52 -1.37 -29.22
CA GLY A 520 -14.43 0.08 -29.33
C GLY A 520 -15.79 0.79 -29.22
N THR A 521 -16.86 0.07 -28.90
CA THR A 521 -18.16 0.67 -28.58
C THR A 521 -18.10 1.39 -27.23
N ALA A 522 -19.14 2.18 -26.92
CA ALA A 522 -19.17 2.95 -25.68
C ALA A 522 -19.04 2.05 -24.43
N PRO A 523 -18.31 2.49 -23.40
CA PRO A 523 -18.24 1.79 -22.13
C PRO A 523 -19.63 1.58 -21.50
N VAL A 524 -19.82 0.43 -20.85
CA VAL A 524 -21.03 0.10 -20.11
C VAL A 524 -20.79 0.32 -18.62
N ASN A 525 -21.68 1.08 -17.99
CA ASN A 525 -21.69 1.27 -16.54
C ASN A 525 -22.73 0.33 -15.92
N THR A 526 -22.34 -0.33 -14.85
CA THR A 526 -23.19 -1.22 -14.06
C THR A 526 -22.92 -1.03 -12.58
N SER A 527 -23.79 -1.50 -11.71
CA SER A 527 -23.62 -1.40 -10.27
C SER A 527 -24.16 -2.61 -9.53
N SER A 528 -23.67 -2.78 -8.29
CA SER A 528 -24.13 -3.79 -7.35
C SER A 528 -24.31 -3.16 -5.98
N ALA A 529 -25.42 -3.44 -5.31
CA ALA A 529 -25.74 -2.90 -4.01
C ALA A 529 -25.80 -4.03 -2.95
N PHE A 530 -25.24 -3.74 -1.78
CA PHE A 530 -25.33 -4.60 -0.60
C PHE A 530 -25.73 -3.79 0.64
N ALA A 531 -26.16 -4.47 1.70
CA ALA A 531 -26.61 -3.83 2.92
C ALA A 531 -25.74 -4.19 4.11
N ILE A 532 -25.31 -3.19 4.88
CA ILE A 532 -24.75 -3.35 6.23
C ILE A 532 -25.91 -3.24 7.22
N THR A 533 -26.18 -4.30 7.96
CA THR A 533 -27.44 -4.48 8.72
C THR A 533 -27.26 -4.51 10.24
N SER A 534 -26.03 -4.60 10.74
CA SER A 534 -25.72 -4.61 12.17
C SER A 534 -24.45 -3.85 12.49
N GLY A 535 -24.29 -3.45 13.74
CA GLY A 535 -23.05 -2.84 14.23
C GLY A 535 -21.96 -3.88 14.50
N PRO A 536 -20.77 -3.42 14.99
CA PRO A 536 -19.64 -4.27 15.32
C PRO A 536 -20.05 -5.42 16.25
N ASN A 537 -19.47 -6.61 16.01
CA ASN A 537 -19.79 -7.84 16.76
C ASN A 537 -21.27 -8.23 16.76
N GLY A 538 -22.05 -7.84 15.73
CA GLY A 538 -23.48 -8.08 15.63
C GLY A 538 -24.34 -7.23 16.57
N GLY A 539 -23.78 -6.19 17.15
CA GLY A 539 -24.46 -5.23 18.00
C GLY A 539 -25.42 -4.30 17.22
N PRO A 540 -26.06 -3.35 17.90
CA PRO A 540 -26.88 -2.33 17.24
C PRO A 540 -26.04 -1.50 16.26
N CYS A 541 -26.70 -1.01 15.22
CA CYS A 541 -26.08 -0.07 14.27
C CYS A 541 -25.55 1.17 14.98
N PRO A 542 -24.34 1.65 14.64
CA PRO A 542 -23.83 2.92 15.14
C PRO A 542 -24.77 4.07 14.82
N GLY A 543 -24.94 5.01 15.77
CA GLY A 543 -25.76 6.19 15.58
C GLY A 543 -25.15 7.15 14.54
N SER A 544 -25.95 8.12 14.11
CA SER A 544 -25.44 9.23 13.28
C SER A 544 -25.76 10.58 13.98
N PRO A 545 -24.76 11.31 14.50
CA PRO A 545 -23.31 10.97 14.53
C PRO A 545 -23.03 9.76 15.43
N GLN A 546 -21.89 9.08 15.16
CA GLN A 546 -21.42 7.98 15.99
C GLN A 546 -21.19 8.43 17.43
N ALA A 547 -21.35 7.51 18.40
CA ALA A 547 -21.00 7.74 19.78
C ALA A 547 -19.49 8.02 19.94
N PHE A 548 -19.11 8.71 21.02
CA PHE A 548 -17.72 8.93 21.38
C PHE A 548 -17.58 8.75 22.90
N ALA A 549 -17.10 7.59 23.30
CA ALA A 549 -16.94 7.22 24.72
C ALA A 549 -15.56 6.58 24.96
N PRO A 550 -14.46 7.29 24.63
CA PRO A 550 -13.12 6.73 24.71
C PRO A 550 -12.73 6.38 26.14
N GLY A 551 -12.05 5.25 26.31
CA GLY A 551 -11.42 4.92 27.58
C GLY A 551 -10.13 5.70 27.79
N PHE A 552 -9.84 6.00 29.06
CA PHE A 552 -8.63 6.73 29.46
C PHE A 552 -8.05 6.18 30.77
N SER A 553 -6.74 5.94 30.77
CA SER A 553 -5.98 5.64 31.99
C SER A 553 -4.64 6.33 31.98
N ALA A 554 -4.17 6.81 33.13
CA ALA A 554 -2.87 7.45 33.24
C ALA A 554 -2.32 7.36 34.68
N GLY A 555 -1.00 7.29 34.81
CA GLY A 555 -0.36 7.26 36.11
C GLY A 555 1.14 7.02 36.06
N THR A 556 1.80 7.10 37.22
CA THR A 556 3.20 6.76 37.40
C THR A 556 3.35 5.31 37.84
N THR A 557 4.42 4.66 37.43
CA THR A 557 4.69 3.25 37.77
C THR A 557 5.22 3.11 39.20
N ASN A 558 5.83 4.18 39.76
CA ASN A 558 6.23 4.28 41.14
C ASN A 558 5.54 5.48 41.74
N ASN A 559 4.64 5.29 42.68
CA ASN A 559 3.87 6.34 43.31
C ASN A 559 4.53 6.94 44.60
N GLN A 560 5.84 6.73 44.80
CA GLN A 560 6.60 7.35 45.91
C GLN A 560 6.62 8.86 45.77
N ALA A 561 6.19 9.59 46.79
CA ALA A 561 6.24 11.04 46.83
C ALA A 561 7.67 11.59 46.68
N GLY A 562 7.85 12.65 45.90
CA GLY A 562 9.13 13.29 45.68
C GLY A 562 10.18 12.41 44.97
N ALA A 563 9.79 11.27 44.38
CA ALA A 563 10.65 10.38 43.58
C ALA A 563 10.49 10.63 42.10
N PHE A 564 11.49 10.20 41.33
CA PHE A 564 11.37 10.10 39.88
C PHE A 564 10.69 8.78 39.51
N SER A 565 9.79 8.81 38.56
CA SER A 565 9.03 7.65 38.10
C SER A 565 8.67 7.77 36.61
N PRO A 566 8.69 6.69 35.86
CA PRO A 566 8.02 6.67 34.54
C PRO A 566 6.54 7.05 34.68
N PHE A 567 6.01 7.74 33.68
CA PHE A 567 4.60 8.09 33.56
C PHE A 567 4.04 7.48 32.28
N ALA A 568 2.94 6.77 32.36
CA ALA A 568 2.25 6.19 31.21
C ALA A 568 0.82 6.69 31.11
N LEU A 569 0.33 6.78 29.89
CA LEU A 569 -1.07 7.05 29.59
C LEU A 569 -1.53 6.19 28.42
N THR A 570 -2.80 5.83 28.45
CA THR A 570 -3.43 5.00 27.42
C THR A 570 -4.80 5.57 27.09
N PHE A 571 -5.04 5.73 25.80
CA PHE A 571 -6.36 6.03 25.25
C PHE A 571 -6.87 4.80 24.53
N THR A 572 -8.16 4.49 24.66
CA THR A 572 -8.79 3.37 23.95
C THR A 572 -10.10 3.81 23.30
N ARG A 573 -10.45 3.19 22.18
CA ARG A 573 -11.69 3.41 21.44
C ARG A 573 -12.30 2.05 21.07
N ALA A 574 -13.60 1.91 21.10
CA ALA A 574 -14.30 0.75 20.58
C ALA A 574 -14.62 0.92 19.08
N ASP A 575 -14.83 -0.21 18.37
CA ASP A 575 -15.36 -0.19 17.00
C ASP A 575 -16.77 0.41 17.00
N GLY A 576 -17.12 1.13 15.94
CA GLY A 576 -18.39 1.84 15.83
C GLY A 576 -18.44 3.21 16.51
N GLU A 577 -17.36 3.61 17.20
CA GLU A 577 -17.21 4.94 17.78
C GLU A 577 -16.43 5.88 16.84
N GLN A 578 -16.58 7.20 17.07
CA GLN A 578 -15.78 8.19 16.34
C GLN A 578 -14.29 7.94 16.54
N GLN A 579 -13.50 8.21 15.51
CA GLN A 579 -12.05 8.16 15.60
C GLN A 579 -11.50 9.21 16.56
N LEU A 580 -10.36 8.94 17.21
CA LEU A 580 -9.66 9.92 18.06
C LEU A 580 -9.13 11.06 17.20
N GLY A 581 -9.57 12.29 17.49
CA GLY A 581 -9.19 13.49 16.76
C GLY A 581 -8.22 14.41 17.51
N GLY A 582 -8.17 14.37 18.85
CA GLY A 582 -7.27 15.21 19.61
C GLY A 582 -7.34 14.98 21.12
N VAL A 583 -6.33 15.49 21.83
CA VAL A 583 -6.12 15.28 23.27
C VAL A 583 -5.73 16.58 23.95
N SER A 584 -6.41 16.93 25.05
CA SER A 584 -5.99 17.99 25.96
C SER A 584 -6.03 17.49 27.41
N LEU A 585 -4.89 17.50 28.10
CA LEU A 585 -4.72 16.92 29.42
C LEU A 585 -4.19 17.97 30.41
N LYS A 586 -4.80 18.03 31.58
CA LYS A 586 -4.39 18.85 32.73
C LYS A 586 -3.79 17.95 33.81
N MET A 587 -2.48 18.08 34.01
CA MET A 587 -1.70 17.19 34.86
C MET A 587 -1.97 17.46 36.36
N PRO A 588 -1.76 16.49 37.27
CA PRO A 588 -1.82 16.71 38.69
C PRO A 588 -0.85 17.82 39.15
N LEU A 589 -1.22 18.58 40.17
CA LEU A 589 -0.33 19.57 40.75
C LEU A 589 0.98 18.91 41.25
N GLY A 590 2.12 19.49 40.92
CA GLY A 590 3.41 19.00 41.35
C GLY A 590 3.97 17.82 40.57
N LEU A 591 3.22 17.28 39.59
CA LEU A 591 3.75 16.29 38.60
C LEU A 591 4.48 17.06 37.51
N LEU A 592 5.81 16.95 37.46
CA LEU A 592 6.68 17.80 36.66
C LEU A 592 7.64 17.01 35.78
N GLY A 593 8.04 17.61 34.67
CA GLY A 593 9.17 17.13 33.84
C GLY A 593 10.46 17.87 34.19
N ARG A 594 11.54 17.14 34.44
CA ARG A 594 12.88 17.73 34.70
C ARG A 594 13.56 18.02 33.37
N LEU A 595 13.65 19.30 33.01
CA LEU A 595 14.33 19.77 31.79
C LEU A 595 15.83 20.03 32.01
N ALA A 596 16.30 20.09 33.29
CA ALA A 596 17.71 20.26 33.57
C ALA A 596 18.53 19.07 33.02
N GLY A 597 19.43 19.35 32.09
CA GLY A 597 20.28 18.34 31.44
C GLY A 597 19.63 17.64 30.24
N ILE A 598 18.47 18.09 29.77
CA ILE A 598 17.83 17.58 28.56
C ILE A 598 17.82 18.67 27.51
N PRO A 599 18.52 18.50 26.37
CA PRO A 599 18.40 19.44 25.26
C PRO A 599 16.99 19.36 24.65
N LEU A 600 16.38 20.51 24.41
CA LEU A 600 15.10 20.59 23.71
C LEU A 600 15.32 20.48 22.20
N CYS A 601 14.55 19.67 21.51
CA CYS A 601 14.54 19.60 20.05
C CYS A 601 14.00 20.92 19.47
N GLY A 602 14.77 21.56 18.60
CA GLY A 602 14.39 22.81 17.94
C GLY A 602 13.65 22.56 16.63
N GLU A 603 13.16 23.66 16.03
CA GLU A 603 12.61 23.63 14.67
C GLU A 603 13.76 23.78 13.64
N PRO A 604 13.69 23.16 12.45
CA PRO A 604 12.54 22.40 11.92
C PRO A 604 12.50 20.90 12.31
N GLN A 605 13.49 20.40 13.06
CA GLN A 605 13.65 18.98 13.37
C GLN A 605 12.43 18.43 14.13
N ALA A 606 11.87 19.24 15.04
CA ALA A 606 10.69 18.85 15.79
C ALA A 606 9.47 18.62 14.89
N ALA A 607 9.29 19.45 13.86
CA ALA A 607 8.19 19.29 12.89
C ALA A 607 8.41 18.13 11.91
N GLN A 608 9.67 17.82 11.61
CA GLN A 608 10.06 16.75 10.69
C GLN A 608 10.21 15.38 11.38
N GLY A 609 10.15 15.34 12.71
CA GLY A 609 10.39 14.10 13.46
C GLY A 609 11.85 13.63 13.49
N THR A 610 12.79 14.52 13.19
CA THR A 610 14.23 14.22 13.10
C THR A 610 15.01 14.69 14.33
N CYS A 611 14.37 14.72 15.50
CA CYS A 611 14.96 15.10 16.78
C CYS A 611 16.11 14.18 17.17
N ASP A 612 17.16 14.77 17.80
CA ASP A 612 18.25 14.00 18.38
C ASP A 612 17.77 13.13 19.56
N ALA A 613 18.34 11.93 19.68
CA ALA A 613 18.05 11.00 20.77
C ALA A 613 18.25 11.61 22.18
N ALA A 614 19.12 12.63 22.30
CA ALA A 614 19.33 13.34 23.56
C ALA A 614 18.07 14.06 24.06
N SER A 615 17.17 14.48 23.18
CA SER A 615 15.88 15.11 23.50
C SER A 615 14.74 14.11 23.69
N GLN A 616 14.97 12.81 23.47
CA GLN A 616 13.95 11.77 23.66
C GLN A 616 13.64 11.59 25.15
N ILE A 617 12.35 11.62 25.48
CA ILE A 617 11.84 11.47 26.84
C ILE A 617 10.97 10.23 27.04
N GLY A 618 10.58 9.55 25.94
CA GLY A 618 9.70 8.41 26.03
C GLY A 618 9.48 7.70 24.70
N SER A 619 8.49 6.81 24.71
CA SER A 619 8.06 6.01 23.58
C SER A 619 6.54 6.05 23.40
N VAL A 620 6.08 5.69 22.23
CA VAL A 620 4.66 5.56 21.89
C VAL A 620 4.42 4.32 21.05
N SER A 621 3.29 3.65 21.30
CA SER A 621 2.75 2.59 20.44
C SER A 621 1.28 2.87 20.16
N ALA A 622 0.79 2.38 19.02
CA ALA A 622 -0.59 2.52 18.63
C ALA A 622 -1.10 1.23 18.00
N ASP A 623 -2.36 0.88 18.27
CA ASP A 623 -3.04 -0.21 17.58
C ASP A 623 -4.03 0.39 16.57
N ALA A 624 -3.87 0.03 15.30
CA ALA A 624 -4.65 0.52 14.18
C ALA A 624 -5.49 -0.58 13.52
N GLY A 625 -6.68 -0.23 13.05
CA GLY A 625 -7.61 -1.12 12.36
C GLY A 625 -8.71 -1.67 13.24
N ALA A 626 -9.87 -1.90 12.63
CA ALA A 626 -11.06 -2.43 13.26
C ALA A 626 -10.93 -3.93 13.60
N GLY A 627 -11.83 -4.43 14.44
CA GLY A 627 -11.97 -5.84 14.81
C GLY A 627 -11.04 -6.30 15.93
N ALA A 628 -11.02 -7.60 16.16
CA ALA A 628 -10.35 -8.23 17.32
C ALA A 628 -8.81 -8.25 17.23
N ASN A 629 -8.23 -8.01 16.04
CA ASN A 629 -6.79 -8.11 15.81
C ASN A 629 -6.23 -6.86 15.12
N PRO A 630 -6.30 -5.68 15.77
CA PRO A 630 -5.71 -4.47 15.21
C PRO A 630 -4.20 -4.65 15.01
N PHE A 631 -3.62 -3.94 14.08
CA PHE A 631 -2.19 -3.95 13.84
C PHE A 631 -1.46 -3.05 14.83
N SER A 632 -0.51 -3.61 15.58
CA SER A 632 0.28 -2.84 16.55
C SER A 632 1.49 -2.19 15.90
N VAL A 633 1.49 -0.86 15.85
CA VAL A 633 2.62 -0.03 15.44
C VAL A 633 3.47 0.27 16.67
N THR A 634 4.73 -0.13 16.62
CA THR A 634 5.72 0.05 17.71
C THR A 634 6.92 0.86 17.23
N GLY A 635 7.80 1.22 18.16
CA GLY A 635 9.03 1.98 17.84
C GLY A 635 8.82 3.48 17.74
N GLY A 636 7.63 3.98 18.06
CA GLY A 636 7.39 5.41 18.15
C GLY A 636 8.13 6.06 19.31
N LYS A 637 8.48 7.33 19.17
CA LYS A 637 9.31 8.10 20.12
C LYS A 637 8.63 9.40 20.51
N VAL A 638 8.89 9.85 21.75
CA VAL A 638 8.42 11.12 22.28
C VAL A 638 9.62 11.99 22.61
N PHE A 639 9.65 13.19 22.02
CA PHE A 639 10.73 14.16 22.23
C PHE A 639 10.23 15.42 22.90
N ALA A 640 11.04 15.97 23.82
CA ALA A 640 10.80 17.29 24.40
C ALA A 640 11.28 18.37 23.42
N THR A 641 10.44 19.39 23.19
CA THR A 641 10.75 20.47 22.25
C THR A 641 10.69 21.85 22.91
N GLY A 642 11.26 22.84 22.25
CA GLY A 642 11.13 24.25 22.61
C GLY A 642 9.71 24.80 22.44
N PRO A 643 9.53 26.11 22.41
CA PRO A 643 8.22 26.75 22.35
C PRO A 643 7.37 26.28 21.17
N TYR A 644 6.09 26.01 21.42
CA TYR A 644 5.15 25.57 20.39
C TYR A 644 3.76 26.16 20.60
N LYS A 645 3.16 26.77 19.57
CA LYS A 645 1.82 27.42 19.62
C LYS A 645 1.61 28.36 20.80
N GLY A 646 2.63 29.17 21.11
CA GLY A 646 2.57 30.15 22.23
C GLY A 646 2.83 29.58 23.61
N ALA A 647 2.92 28.25 23.75
CA ALA A 647 3.36 27.63 25.01
C ALA A 647 4.89 27.56 25.09
N PRO A 648 5.47 27.60 26.33
CA PRO A 648 6.92 27.60 26.50
C PRO A 648 7.60 26.32 26.05
N TYR A 649 6.89 25.20 26.04
CA TYR A 649 7.41 23.90 25.64
C TYR A 649 6.43 23.15 24.74
N GLY A 650 6.90 22.10 24.10
CA GLY A 650 6.10 21.19 23.31
C GLY A 650 6.62 19.78 23.33
N LEU A 651 5.90 18.92 22.63
CA LEU A 651 6.30 17.56 22.32
C LEU A 651 6.35 17.37 20.80
N SER A 652 7.24 16.49 20.36
CA SER A 652 7.18 15.89 19.03
C SER A 652 7.04 14.38 19.23
N ILE A 653 5.91 13.83 18.83
CA ILE A 653 5.57 12.42 18.90
C ILE A 653 5.73 11.86 17.50
N VAL A 654 6.71 10.98 17.34
CA VAL A 654 7.18 10.49 16.04
C VAL A 654 6.90 9.00 15.95
N VAL A 655 6.06 8.58 15.01
CA VAL A 655 5.64 7.19 14.85
C VAL A 655 6.01 6.71 13.45
N PRO A 656 6.86 5.68 13.29
CA PRO A 656 7.10 5.07 11.99
C PRO A 656 5.83 4.32 11.54
N ALA A 657 5.26 4.72 10.41
CA ALA A 657 4.05 4.13 9.87
C ALA A 657 4.40 2.94 8.95
N VAL A 658 5.03 1.90 9.51
CA VAL A 658 5.39 0.67 8.80
C VAL A 658 4.43 -0.43 9.23
N ALA A 659 3.68 -1.01 8.26
CA ALA A 659 2.63 -1.98 8.51
C ALA A 659 2.70 -3.14 7.49
N GLY A 660 3.15 -4.32 7.90
CA GLY A 660 3.36 -5.45 7.01
C GLY A 660 4.36 -5.10 5.89
N PRO A 661 3.96 -5.22 4.60
CA PRO A 661 4.83 -4.90 3.48
C PRO A 661 4.84 -3.40 3.11
N PHE A 662 4.07 -2.56 3.82
CA PHE A 662 3.92 -1.14 3.52
C PHE A 662 4.79 -0.27 4.42
N ASP A 663 5.44 0.72 3.80
CA ASP A 663 6.10 1.83 4.47
C ASP A 663 5.38 3.13 4.04
N LEU A 664 4.59 3.69 4.96
CA LEU A 664 3.84 4.93 4.76
C LEU A 664 4.60 6.14 5.34
N GLY A 665 5.91 5.98 5.61
CA GLY A 665 6.78 7.02 6.13
C GLY A 665 6.64 7.24 7.64
N THR A 666 6.71 8.49 8.05
CA THR A 666 6.73 8.86 9.47
C THR A 666 5.61 9.84 9.79
N VAL A 667 4.79 9.49 10.75
CA VAL A 667 3.76 10.38 11.30
C VAL A 667 4.37 11.18 12.45
N VAL A 668 4.18 12.50 12.41
CA VAL A 668 4.61 13.41 13.49
C VAL A 668 3.39 14.14 14.04
N VAL A 669 3.11 13.92 15.31
CA VAL A 669 2.08 14.66 16.06
C VAL A 669 2.75 15.60 17.04
N ARG A 670 2.42 16.89 16.97
CA ARG A 670 2.95 17.89 17.90
C ARG A 670 1.97 18.10 19.05
N ALA A 671 2.50 18.52 20.22
CA ALA A 671 1.67 18.96 21.33
C ALA A 671 2.32 20.16 22.01
N SER A 672 1.51 21.10 22.47
CA SER A 672 1.94 22.23 23.28
C SER A 672 1.88 21.86 24.76
N ILE A 673 2.82 22.40 25.57
CA ILE A 673 2.84 22.26 27.03
C ILE A 673 2.82 23.68 27.62
N SER A 674 1.68 24.08 28.17
CA SER A 674 1.52 25.33 28.91
C SER A 674 1.71 25.09 30.40
N VAL A 675 2.18 26.13 31.09
CA VAL A 675 2.44 26.16 32.55
C VAL A 675 1.59 27.24 33.17
N ASP A 676 0.75 26.87 34.16
CA ASP A 676 -0.08 27.83 34.89
C ASP A 676 0.78 28.72 35.75
N ARG A 677 0.58 30.05 35.67
CA ARG A 677 1.42 31.05 36.37
C ARG A 677 1.33 31.01 37.91
N HIS A 678 0.24 30.52 38.48
CA HIS A 678 0.01 30.52 39.92
C HIS A 678 0.29 29.17 40.57
N THR A 679 0.00 28.10 39.88
CA THR A 679 0.08 26.73 40.39
C THR A 679 1.24 25.92 39.81
N ALA A 680 1.87 26.40 38.73
CA ALA A 680 2.82 25.67 37.91
C ALA A 680 2.27 24.36 37.34
N GLN A 681 0.95 24.22 37.27
CA GLN A 681 0.26 23.06 36.70
C GLN A 681 0.48 22.99 35.19
N LEU A 682 0.78 21.80 34.70
CA LEU A 682 1.00 21.56 33.25
C LEU A 682 -0.32 21.23 32.54
N THR A 683 -0.53 21.85 31.38
CA THR A 683 -1.58 21.45 30.43
C THR A 683 -0.93 21.09 29.10
N ILE A 684 -1.23 19.89 28.59
CA ILE A 684 -0.69 19.34 27.35
C ILE A 684 -1.83 19.27 26.34
N THR A 685 -1.66 19.91 25.18
CA THR A 685 -2.68 19.90 24.12
C THR A 685 -2.06 19.47 22.80
N SER A 686 -2.54 18.35 22.22
CA SER A 686 -2.06 17.84 20.95
C SER A 686 -2.60 18.65 19.77
N ASP A 687 -1.89 18.55 18.66
CA ASP A 687 -2.46 18.82 17.34
C ASP A 687 -3.47 17.73 16.98
N PRO A 688 -4.30 17.92 15.95
CA PRO A 688 -5.19 16.89 15.46
C PRO A 688 -4.44 15.60 15.16
N LEU A 689 -4.99 14.47 15.62
CA LEU A 689 -4.47 13.16 15.30
C LEU A 689 -4.85 12.79 13.86
N PRO A 690 -3.97 12.17 13.07
CA PRO A 690 -4.32 11.71 11.75
C PRO A 690 -5.33 10.55 11.83
N THR A 691 -6.38 10.63 11.05
CA THR A 691 -7.41 9.59 10.94
C THR A 691 -7.26 8.74 9.68
N ILE A 692 -6.54 9.27 8.68
CA ILE A 692 -6.25 8.62 7.40
C ILE A 692 -4.80 8.92 7.02
N LEU A 693 -4.12 7.97 6.37
CA LEU A 693 -2.75 8.09 5.88
C LEU A 693 -2.65 7.43 4.52
N ASP A 694 -2.25 8.21 3.49
CA ASP A 694 -2.17 7.77 2.09
C ASP A 694 -3.43 7.03 1.60
N GLY A 695 -4.60 7.48 2.04
CA GLY A 695 -5.88 6.86 1.70
C GLY A 695 -6.24 5.63 2.54
N ILE A 696 -5.44 5.26 3.53
CA ILE A 696 -5.74 4.16 4.46
C ILE A 696 -6.30 4.74 5.76
N PRO A 697 -7.57 4.50 6.13
CA PRO A 697 -8.11 4.86 7.43
C PRO A 697 -7.34 4.13 8.55
N LEU A 698 -6.91 4.88 9.57
CA LEU A 698 -6.07 4.31 10.62
C LEU A 698 -6.87 3.55 11.67
N ASP A 699 -8.11 3.95 11.92
CA ASP A 699 -9.00 3.36 12.92
C ASP A 699 -8.29 3.05 14.24
N LEU A 700 -7.64 4.09 14.81
CA LEU A 700 -6.86 3.96 16.02
C LEU A 700 -7.71 3.42 17.18
N ARG A 701 -7.36 2.23 17.69
CA ARG A 701 -8.03 1.54 18.80
C ARG A 701 -7.40 1.85 20.14
N THR A 702 -6.09 1.86 20.18
CA THR A 702 -5.30 2.11 21.38
C THR A 702 -4.15 3.03 21.02
N VAL A 703 -3.89 4.03 21.87
CA VAL A 703 -2.65 4.80 21.83
C VAL A 703 -2.05 4.75 23.22
N HIS A 704 -0.86 4.20 23.35
CA HIS A 704 -0.12 4.09 24.59
C HIS A 704 1.14 4.96 24.52
N VAL A 705 1.27 5.88 25.45
CA VAL A 705 2.44 6.77 25.57
C VAL A 705 3.13 6.49 26.90
N SER A 706 4.42 6.23 26.86
CA SER A 706 5.28 6.04 28.03
C SER A 706 6.36 7.12 28.07
N VAL A 707 6.39 7.93 29.12
CA VAL A 707 7.44 8.90 29.39
C VAL A 707 8.36 8.27 30.44
N ASP A 708 9.34 7.52 30.00
CA ASP A 708 10.13 6.59 30.80
C ASP A 708 11.61 6.96 30.93
N ARG A 709 12.00 8.13 30.42
CA ARG A 709 13.39 8.58 30.58
C ARG A 709 13.78 8.65 32.05
N PRO A 710 14.87 7.99 32.50
CA PRO A 710 15.31 7.98 33.88
C PRO A 710 15.52 9.40 34.42
N GLY A 711 14.94 9.69 35.57
CA GLY A 711 15.06 11.00 36.25
C GLY A 711 14.33 12.15 35.55
N PHE A 712 13.35 11.87 34.67
CA PHE A 712 12.59 12.92 33.97
C PHE A 712 11.30 13.32 34.71
N ILE A 713 10.35 12.42 34.90
CA ILE A 713 9.10 12.75 35.61
C ILE A 713 9.32 12.71 37.11
N PHE A 714 9.00 13.80 37.78
CA PHE A 714 9.11 14.00 39.22
C PHE A 714 7.71 13.99 39.83
N ASN A 715 7.50 13.11 40.81
CA ASN A 715 6.23 13.01 41.55
C ASN A 715 6.01 14.16 42.53
N PRO A 716 4.76 14.56 42.76
CA PRO A 716 4.39 15.53 43.81
C PRO A 716 4.90 15.12 45.18
N THR A 717 5.01 16.11 46.08
CA THR A 717 5.30 15.87 47.48
C THR A 717 4.06 15.94 48.37
N ASN A 718 2.88 16.12 47.76
CA ASN A 718 1.56 16.14 48.38
C ASN A 718 0.83 14.82 48.20
N CYS A 719 0.46 14.12 49.27
CA CYS A 719 -0.23 12.84 49.24
C CYS A 719 -1.77 12.94 49.23
N ASN A 720 -2.34 14.14 49.16
CA ASN A 720 -3.79 14.26 48.96
C ASN A 720 -4.22 13.64 47.64
N PRO A 721 -5.39 13.02 47.54
CA PRO A 721 -5.95 12.55 46.27
C PRO A 721 -6.02 13.71 45.27
N MET A 722 -5.50 13.49 44.09
CA MET A 722 -5.53 14.39 42.94
C MET A 722 -6.21 13.71 41.78
N THR A 723 -6.55 14.47 40.77
CA THR A 723 -7.15 13.93 39.53
C THR A 723 -6.43 14.52 38.34
N LEU A 724 -6.00 13.64 37.43
CA LEU A 724 -5.62 14.02 36.09
C LEU A 724 -6.92 14.17 35.31
N THR A 725 -7.16 15.34 34.73
CA THR A 725 -8.36 15.62 33.95
C THR A 725 -8.01 15.98 32.53
N GLY A 726 -8.94 15.82 31.60
CA GLY A 726 -8.72 16.23 30.23
C GLY A 726 -9.98 16.17 29.39
N THR A 727 -9.79 16.45 28.12
CA THR A 727 -10.82 16.37 27.12
C THR A 727 -10.24 15.63 25.92
N LEU A 728 -10.94 14.59 25.46
CA LEU A 728 -10.67 13.95 24.21
C LEU A 728 -11.65 14.44 23.16
N THR A 729 -11.19 14.68 21.95
CA THR A 729 -12.05 15.09 20.82
C THR A 729 -12.13 13.97 19.79
N GLY A 730 -13.34 13.72 19.30
CA GLY A 730 -13.59 12.79 18.20
C GLY A 730 -13.38 13.45 16.85
N GLY A 731 -13.12 12.63 15.82
CA GLY A 731 -12.91 13.10 14.44
C GLY A 731 -14.10 13.83 13.83
N ALA A 732 -15.32 13.55 14.31
CA ALA A 732 -16.53 14.28 13.92
C ALA A 732 -16.85 15.50 14.83
N GLY A 733 -15.92 15.89 15.70
CA GLY A 733 -16.02 17.08 16.55
C GLY A 733 -16.70 16.87 17.92
N SER A 734 -17.06 15.65 18.29
CA SER A 734 -17.53 15.35 19.64
C SER A 734 -16.41 15.55 20.66
N SER A 735 -16.78 15.87 21.89
CA SER A 735 -15.83 16.17 22.98
C SER A 735 -16.26 15.42 24.22
N GLU A 736 -15.37 14.60 24.78
CA GLU A 736 -15.63 13.80 25.98
C GLU A 736 -14.65 14.20 27.10
N PRO A 737 -15.14 14.59 28.28
CA PRO A 737 -14.29 14.83 29.43
C PRO A 737 -13.80 13.48 29.98
N VAL A 738 -12.49 13.43 30.27
CA VAL A 738 -11.87 12.24 30.87
C VAL A 738 -11.18 12.59 32.17
N ALA A 739 -11.17 11.67 33.11
CA ALA A 739 -10.53 11.83 34.42
C ALA A 739 -9.91 10.52 34.89
N ASN A 740 -8.75 10.62 35.53
CA ASN A 740 -8.09 9.47 36.16
C ASN A 740 -7.56 9.90 37.55
N GLY A 741 -7.89 9.12 38.59
CA GLY A 741 -7.38 9.35 39.93
C GLY A 741 -5.86 9.20 40.01
N PHE A 742 -5.22 10.13 40.72
CA PHE A 742 -3.77 10.14 40.93
C PHE A 742 -3.43 10.41 42.40
N GLN A 743 -2.59 9.58 42.97
CA GLN A 743 -2.16 9.78 44.36
C GLN A 743 -0.77 9.20 44.61
N VAL A 744 0.11 10.00 45.18
CA VAL A 744 1.40 9.50 45.67
C VAL A 744 1.31 9.07 47.12
N THR A 745 2.26 8.27 47.58
CA THR A 745 2.30 7.70 48.94
C THR A 745 3.61 8.03 49.65
N ASN A 746 3.69 7.73 50.92
CA ASN A 746 4.90 7.89 51.74
C ASN A 746 5.40 9.32 51.90
N CYS A 747 4.53 10.34 51.84
CA CYS A 747 4.90 11.74 52.07
C CYS A 747 5.54 11.96 53.45
N GLY A 748 5.10 11.28 54.50
CA GLY A 748 5.68 11.36 55.81
C GLY A 748 7.15 10.89 55.94
N ALA A 749 7.68 10.22 54.90
CA ALA A 749 9.09 9.86 54.83
C ALA A 749 9.99 10.98 54.26
N LEU A 750 9.38 12.03 53.70
CA LEU A 750 10.13 13.16 53.18
C LEU A 750 10.70 14.01 54.31
N GLY A 751 11.93 14.49 54.16
CA GLY A 751 12.47 15.48 55.02
C GLY A 751 11.80 16.85 54.80
N PHE A 752 11.71 17.67 55.87
CA PHE A 752 11.33 19.08 55.70
C PHE A 752 12.27 19.93 56.54
N LYS A 753 13.38 20.41 55.96
CA LYS A 753 14.47 21.10 56.67
C LYS A 753 15.00 22.30 55.87
N PRO A 754 14.14 23.27 55.43
CA PRO A 754 14.62 24.45 54.76
C PRO A 754 15.43 25.31 55.73
N ARG A 755 16.60 25.75 55.31
CA ARG A 755 17.41 26.70 56.03
C ARG A 755 16.98 28.11 55.66
N PHE A 756 16.58 28.90 56.64
CA PHE A 756 16.11 30.28 56.45
C PHE A 756 17.06 31.27 57.12
N THR A 757 17.56 32.23 56.36
CA THR A 757 18.44 33.28 56.80
C THR A 757 17.86 34.65 56.39
N VAL A 758 18.02 35.66 57.23
CA VAL A 758 17.50 36.99 56.94
C VAL A 758 18.52 38.03 57.39
N SER A 759 18.71 39.04 56.51
CA SER A 759 19.56 40.19 56.82
C SER A 759 18.89 41.53 56.45
N THR A 760 19.39 42.64 57.04
CA THR A 760 19.02 44.01 56.71
C THR A 760 20.27 44.87 56.78
N GLN A 761 20.31 45.97 56.04
CA GLN A 761 21.36 46.97 56.20
C GLN A 761 21.16 47.81 57.43
N GLY A 762 22.21 48.08 58.13
CA GLY A 762 22.19 48.84 59.40
C GLY A 762 22.10 50.35 59.18
N HIS A 763 22.62 50.89 58.11
CA HIS A 763 22.58 52.26 57.69
C HIS A 763 21.26 52.62 56.98
N THR A 764 20.29 53.11 57.75
CA THR A 764 18.97 53.45 57.22
C THR A 764 18.75 54.95 57.23
N SER A 765 17.93 55.44 56.30
CA SER A 765 17.55 56.85 56.26
C SER A 765 16.03 56.99 56.10
N ARG A 766 15.44 58.07 56.55
CA ARG A 766 14.00 58.29 56.44
C ARG A 766 13.50 58.33 55.03
N PRO A 767 14.21 58.91 54.05
CA PRO A 767 13.83 58.82 52.62
C PRO A 767 14.17 57.45 51.94
N GLY A 768 15.20 56.72 52.48
CA GLY A 768 15.63 55.44 51.91
C GLY A 768 14.85 54.21 52.43
N GLY A 769 14.20 54.38 53.63
CA GLY A 769 13.55 53.20 54.21
C GLY A 769 14.50 52.19 54.79
N ALA A 770 14.16 50.90 54.72
CA ALA A 770 14.99 49.80 55.18
C ALA A 770 15.00 48.66 54.15
N SER A 771 16.09 47.91 54.13
CA SER A 771 16.19 46.72 53.26
C SER A 771 15.78 45.42 53.99
N LEU A 772 15.49 44.39 53.29
CA LEU A 772 15.38 43.01 53.76
C LEU A 772 15.91 42.04 52.64
N ASP A 773 16.81 41.18 53.07
CA ASP A 773 17.26 40.07 52.26
C ASP A 773 16.89 38.77 52.97
N ALA A 774 15.99 37.99 52.37
CA ALA A 774 15.46 36.74 52.92
C ALA A 774 15.80 35.60 52.01
N LYS A 775 16.50 34.59 52.53
CA LYS A 775 17.00 33.47 51.73
C LYS A 775 16.61 32.14 52.38
N ILE A 776 16.04 31.26 51.52
CA ILE A 776 15.72 29.88 51.82
C ILE A 776 16.70 29.00 51.02
N VAL A 777 17.29 27.97 51.64
CA VAL A 777 18.14 26.96 51.00
C VAL A 777 17.70 25.60 51.51
N TYR A 778 17.43 24.71 50.57
CA TYR A 778 17.13 23.31 50.88
C TYR A 778 18.39 22.45 51.01
N PRO A 779 18.42 21.52 51.96
CA PRO A 779 19.48 20.50 52.04
C PRO A 779 19.33 19.50 50.89
N GLN A 780 20.40 18.83 50.56
CA GLN A 780 20.40 17.71 49.58
C GLN A 780 19.51 16.54 50.06
N GLY A 781 18.90 15.80 49.13
CA GLY A 781 18.06 14.65 49.39
C GLY A 781 16.54 14.90 49.18
N ALA A 782 15.76 13.85 49.39
CA ALA A 782 14.29 13.96 49.23
C ALA A 782 13.67 14.84 50.33
N GLN A 783 13.11 15.95 49.92
CA GLN A 783 12.48 16.93 50.81
C GLN A 783 11.04 17.18 50.34
N ALA A 784 10.14 17.45 51.27
CA ALA A 784 8.82 17.98 50.96
C ALA A 784 8.94 19.43 50.50
N ASN A 785 8.22 19.82 49.47
CA ASN A 785 8.19 21.20 48.97
C ASN A 785 7.36 22.08 49.89
N ILE A 786 7.62 23.39 49.84
CA ILE A 786 6.84 24.37 50.62
C ILE A 786 5.44 24.51 50.03
N ALA A 787 4.39 24.42 50.85
CA ALA A 787 2.99 24.74 50.50
C ALA A 787 2.61 26.13 50.93
N LYS A 788 3.09 26.58 52.14
CA LYS A 788 2.72 27.86 52.71
C LYS A 788 3.85 28.44 53.53
N VAL A 789 4.01 29.75 53.46
CA VAL A 789 4.96 30.52 54.29
C VAL A 789 4.27 31.70 54.92
N LYS A 790 4.40 31.83 56.21
CA LYS A 790 3.99 33.06 56.91
C LYS A 790 5.19 33.66 57.61
N VAL A 791 5.49 34.92 57.37
CA VAL A 791 6.54 35.69 58.05
C VAL A 791 5.91 36.89 58.80
N SER A 792 6.46 37.23 59.98
CA SER A 792 6.07 38.40 60.71
C SER A 792 7.30 39.25 60.96
N LEU A 793 7.28 40.48 60.51
CA LEU A 793 8.39 41.43 60.72
C LEU A 793 8.39 42.02 62.13
N PRO A 794 9.56 42.30 62.69
CA PRO A 794 9.67 42.98 63.97
C PRO A 794 9.15 44.44 63.86
N LYS A 795 8.70 45.02 65.00
CA LYS A 795 8.20 46.42 65.04
C LYS A 795 9.19 47.47 64.55
N GLN A 796 10.47 47.11 64.50
CA GLN A 796 11.56 47.93 63.99
C GLN A 796 11.63 48.00 62.46
N LEU A 797 10.99 47.04 61.78
CA LEU A 797 10.93 46.92 60.28
C LEU A 797 9.46 46.92 59.85
N PRO A 798 8.66 48.00 60.07
CA PRO A 798 7.29 48.05 59.60
C PRO A 798 7.20 48.24 58.09
N SER A 799 6.10 47.82 57.44
CA SER A 799 5.84 48.21 56.05
C SER A 799 5.75 49.74 55.91
N ARG A 800 6.27 50.22 54.79
CA ARG A 800 6.26 51.67 54.49
C ARG A 800 4.93 52.01 53.80
N LEU A 801 4.05 52.70 54.58
CA LEU A 801 2.70 53.04 54.14
C LEU A 801 2.66 53.82 52.80
N THR A 802 3.58 54.78 52.62
CA THR A 802 3.71 55.59 51.40
C THR A 802 4.02 54.80 50.15
N THR A 803 4.65 53.61 50.29
CA THR A 803 4.92 52.65 49.17
C THR A 803 3.71 51.76 48.97
N LEU A 804 3.05 51.27 50.05
CA LEU A 804 1.83 50.48 49.94
C LEU A 804 0.72 51.24 49.19
N GLN A 805 0.59 52.55 49.38
CA GLN A 805 -0.39 53.40 48.68
C GLN A 805 -0.10 53.52 47.14
N LYS A 806 1.05 53.12 46.68
CA LYS A 806 1.44 53.14 45.26
C LYS A 806 1.39 51.77 44.58
N ALA A 807 0.65 50.87 45.16
CA ALA A 807 0.45 49.55 44.64
C ALA A 807 -0.06 49.55 43.18
N CYS A 808 0.36 48.62 42.37
CA CYS A 808 -0.15 48.44 41.03
C CYS A 808 -1.60 47.92 41.07
N PRO A 809 -2.53 48.43 40.29
CA PRO A 809 -3.85 47.82 40.20
C PRO A 809 -3.73 46.38 39.61
N ALA A 810 -4.50 45.44 40.14
CA ALA A 810 -4.45 44.04 39.71
C ALA A 810 -4.74 43.90 38.21
N ALA A 811 -5.71 44.61 37.67
CA ALA A 811 -6.03 44.58 36.25
C ALA A 811 -4.85 45.00 35.35
N THR A 812 -4.02 45.96 35.79
CA THR A 812 -2.80 46.35 35.08
C THR A 812 -1.71 45.31 35.23
N PHE A 813 -1.55 44.77 36.43
CA PHE A 813 -0.57 43.71 36.72
C PHE A 813 -0.86 42.43 35.95
N ASP A 814 -2.11 41.99 35.89
CA ASP A 814 -2.54 40.79 35.22
C ASP A 814 -2.40 40.92 33.70
N ALA A 815 -2.65 42.10 33.13
CA ALA A 815 -2.46 42.35 31.71
C ALA A 815 -0.98 42.36 31.32
N ASP A 816 -0.16 43.15 32.06
CA ASP A 816 1.29 43.20 31.83
C ASP A 816 1.97 43.82 33.09
N PRO A 817 2.68 43.05 33.91
CA PRO A 817 3.42 43.54 35.05
C PRO A 817 4.41 44.67 34.75
N ALA A 818 4.92 44.75 33.52
CA ALA A 818 5.86 45.80 33.11
C ALA A 818 5.20 47.17 33.00
N GLN A 819 3.87 47.25 32.86
CA GLN A 819 3.08 48.48 32.84
C GLN A 819 2.78 49.03 34.25
N CYS A 820 3.13 48.30 35.29
CA CYS A 820 2.93 48.74 36.65
C CYS A 820 3.75 49.99 36.97
N PRO A 821 3.24 50.93 37.79
CA PRO A 821 4.00 52.09 38.25
C PRO A 821 5.34 51.68 38.88
N VAL A 822 6.44 52.35 38.54
CA VAL A 822 7.79 52.05 39.07
C VAL A 822 7.80 52.04 40.62
N ALA A 823 6.96 52.87 41.22
CA ALA A 823 6.81 52.94 42.66
C ALA A 823 6.17 51.70 43.31
N SER A 824 5.48 50.88 42.58
CA SER A 824 4.92 49.60 43.06
C SER A 824 5.95 48.46 43.04
N ARG A 825 7.04 48.61 42.29
CA ARG A 825 8.14 47.65 42.25
C ARG A 825 9.04 47.83 43.47
N VAL A 826 8.97 46.91 44.40
CA VAL A 826 9.57 47.02 45.73
C VAL A 826 10.78 46.12 45.96
N GLY A 827 11.13 45.31 44.99
CA GLY A 827 12.25 44.41 45.14
C GLY A 827 12.46 43.48 43.94
N SER A 828 13.26 42.46 44.16
CA SER A 828 13.52 41.38 43.22
C SER A 828 13.61 40.03 43.95
N ALA A 829 13.39 38.94 43.21
CA ALA A 829 13.56 37.61 43.75
C ALA A 829 14.26 36.71 42.76
N THR A 830 14.89 35.65 43.26
CA THR A 830 15.49 34.59 42.48
C THR A 830 15.10 33.24 43.07
N ALA A 831 14.89 32.25 42.23
CA ALA A 831 14.64 30.86 42.63
C ALA A 831 15.45 29.91 41.76
N SER A 832 16.25 29.06 42.38
CA SER A 832 16.94 27.96 41.73
C SER A 832 16.19 26.67 42.01
N THR A 833 15.95 25.89 40.90
CA THR A 833 15.22 24.63 40.96
C THR A 833 15.98 23.53 40.24
N PRO A 834 15.98 22.28 40.71
CA PRO A 834 16.65 21.17 40.02
C PRO A 834 15.90 20.71 38.77
N VAL A 835 14.69 21.22 38.51
CA VAL A 835 13.90 20.82 37.33
C VAL A 835 14.20 21.65 36.08
N LEU A 836 14.76 22.88 36.25
CA LEU A 836 15.11 23.77 35.14
C LEU A 836 16.61 24.01 35.04
N PRO A 837 17.16 24.23 33.82
CA PRO A 837 18.61 24.49 33.66
C PRO A 837 19.02 25.95 34.03
N VAL A 838 18.05 26.79 34.38
CA VAL A 838 18.28 28.21 34.69
C VAL A 838 17.68 28.61 36.04
N THR A 839 18.26 29.62 36.66
CA THR A 839 17.66 30.28 37.82
C THR A 839 16.55 31.24 37.37
N LEU A 840 15.37 31.07 37.93
CA LEU A 840 14.27 32.00 37.72
C LEU A 840 14.55 33.30 38.48
N SER A 841 14.23 34.44 37.90
CA SER A 841 14.42 35.76 38.53
C SER A 841 13.34 36.73 38.08
N GLY A 842 13.07 37.70 38.90
CA GLY A 842 12.20 38.77 38.49
C GLY A 842 11.82 39.77 39.60
N PRO A 843 11.00 40.75 39.28
CA PRO A 843 10.59 41.82 40.15
C PRO A 843 9.56 41.38 41.18
N VAL A 844 9.50 42.16 42.26
CA VAL A 844 8.51 42.03 43.32
C VAL A 844 7.69 43.29 43.35
N TYR A 845 6.37 43.14 43.37
CA TYR A 845 5.42 44.24 43.33
C TYR A 845 4.47 44.25 44.52
N PHE A 846 4.00 45.44 44.93
CA PHE A 846 2.74 45.54 45.62
C PHE A 846 1.61 45.64 44.59
N VAL A 847 0.60 44.79 44.74
CA VAL A 847 -0.56 44.71 43.82
C VAL A 847 -1.84 44.87 44.63
N SER A 848 -2.72 45.77 44.20
CA SER A 848 -4.03 46.05 44.85
C SER A 848 -5.16 45.46 43.99
N ASN A 849 -6.01 44.63 44.60
CA ASN A 849 -7.24 44.10 44.01
C ASN A 849 -8.45 45.02 44.15
N GLY A 850 -8.31 46.08 44.95
CA GLY A 850 -9.39 47.05 45.29
C GLY A 850 -10.32 46.53 46.42
N GLY A 851 -10.40 47.27 47.52
CA GLY A 851 -11.24 46.88 48.64
C GLY A 851 -10.58 46.13 49.76
N GLU A 852 -9.33 45.62 49.58
CA GLU A 852 -8.52 45.00 50.62
C GLU A 852 -7.91 46.12 51.57
N ALA A 853 -7.61 45.73 52.81
CA ALA A 853 -6.99 46.64 53.78
C ALA A 853 -5.52 46.98 53.42
N PHE A 854 -4.82 46.06 52.80
CA PHE A 854 -3.41 46.20 52.35
C PHE A 854 -3.19 45.45 51.05
N PRO A 855 -2.34 45.97 50.15
CA PRO A 855 -2.01 45.32 48.86
C PRO A 855 -1.20 44.03 49.07
N ASN A 856 -1.34 43.09 48.16
CA ASN A 856 -0.56 41.86 48.13
C ASN A 856 0.89 42.13 47.72
N LEU A 857 1.82 41.35 48.27
CA LEU A 857 3.21 41.29 47.83
C LEU A 857 3.31 40.18 46.79
N VAL A 858 3.46 40.52 45.50
CA VAL A 858 3.53 39.54 44.43
C VAL A 858 4.96 39.42 43.92
N VAL A 859 5.49 38.20 43.96
CA VAL A 859 6.82 37.85 43.45
C VAL A 859 6.66 37.22 42.08
N VAL A 860 7.22 37.85 41.05
CA VAL A 860 7.20 37.33 39.66
C VAL A 860 8.51 36.65 39.39
N LEU A 861 8.49 35.35 39.15
CA LEU A 861 9.67 34.54 38.82
C LEU A 861 9.62 34.12 37.33
N GLN A 862 10.60 34.57 36.58
CA GLN A 862 10.64 34.33 35.13
C GLN A 862 11.96 33.67 34.72
N GLY A 863 11.88 32.77 33.75
CA GLY A 863 13.05 32.11 33.12
C GLY A 863 12.65 30.90 32.30
N TYR A 864 13.43 30.60 31.30
CA TYR A 864 13.25 29.45 30.43
C TYR A 864 11.84 29.34 29.81
N GLY A 865 11.24 30.51 29.46
CA GLY A 865 9.91 30.61 28.86
C GLY A 865 8.72 30.55 29.83
N ILE A 866 8.93 30.34 31.14
CA ILE A 866 7.85 30.29 32.11
C ILE A 866 7.81 31.54 33.01
N THR A 867 6.65 31.79 33.55
CA THR A 867 6.42 32.79 34.61
C THR A 867 5.65 32.12 35.74
N VAL A 868 6.11 32.30 36.98
CA VAL A 868 5.43 31.84 38.20
C VAL A 868 5.26 33.03 39.16
N ASP A 869 4.04 33.28 39.60
CA ASP A 869 3.70 34.35 40.54
C ASP A 869 3.39 33.77 41.91
N LEU A 870 4.14 34.23 42.91
CA LEU A 870 3.85 33.89 44.28
C LEU A 870 3.12 35.09 44.92
N VAL A 871 1.88 34.87 45.35
CA VAL A 871 1.03 35.92 45.92
C VAL A 871 1.04 35.84 47.45
N GLY A 872 1.56 36.88 48.07
CA GLY A 872 1.62 37.03 49.53
C GLY A 872 0.62 38.04 50.06
N ASP A 873 -0.31 37.58 50.88
CA ASP A 873 -1.30 38.41 51.53
C ASP A 873 -0.65 39.22 52.67
N THR A 874 -0.67 40.53 52.56
CA THR A 874 -0.06 41.42 53.53
C THR A 874 -1.11 41.85 54.58
N PHE A 875 -0.77 41.73 55.84
CA PHE A 875 -1.57 42.14 56.96
C PHE A 875 -0.74 42.97 57.95
N ILE A 876 -1.27 44.13 58.43
CA ILE A 876 -0.65 44.91 59.43
C ILE A 876 -1.55 44.96 60.66
N SER A 877 -1.04 44.41 61.75
CA SER A 877 -1.78 44.36 63.02
C SER A 877 -1.95 45.74 63.65
N LYS A 878 -2.88 45.91 64.62
CA LYS A 878 -3.03 47.15 65.43
C LYS A 878 -1.74 47.51 66.21
N ALA A 879 -0.85 46.51 66.42
CA ALA A 879 0.43 46.71 67.06
C ALA A 879 1.54 47.21 66.16
N GLY A 880 1.25 47.42 64.83
CA GLY A 880 2.20 47.83 63.80
C GLY A 880 3.11 46.69 63.32
N ILE A 881 2.75 45.43 63.55
CA ILE A 881 3.47 44.25 63.06
C ILE A 881 2.94 43.92 61.71
N THR A 882 3.81 43.99 60.70
CA THR A 882 3.51 43.47 59.32
C THR A 882 3.71 42.00 59.28
N SER A 883 2.76 41.26 58.68
CA SER A 883 2.93 39.85 58.32
C SER A 883 2.54 39.67 56.88
N THR A 884 3.27 38.81 56.21
CA THR A 884 2.95 38.38 54.83
C THR A 884 2.76 36.87 54.81
N THR A 885 1.68 36.40 54.20
CA THR A 885 1.38 34.98 54.11
C THR A 885 1.25 34.58 52.64
N PHE A 886 2.15 33.74 52.15
CA PHE A 886 2.03 33.05 50.87
C PHE A 886 1.21 31.77 51.12
N ASN A 887 -0.08 31.80 50.78
CA ASN A 887 -1.03 30.73 51.09
C ASN A 887 -0.96 29.57 50.08
N THR A 888 -0.50 29.85 48.88
CA THR A 888 -0.41 28.89 47.80
C THR A 888 0.97 29.00 47.16
N VAL A 889 1.85 28.06 47.50
CA VAL A 889 3.16 27.92 46.86
C VAL A 889 3.10 26.64 46.01
N PRO A 890 3.46 26.70 44.72
CA PRO A 890 3.44 25.53 43.88
C PRO A 890 4.25 24.36 44.43
N ASP A 891 3.78 23.12 44.21
CA ASP A 891 4.54 21.88 44.63
C ASP A 891 5.70 21.65 43.66
N VAL A 892 6.70 22.53 43.73
CA VAL A 892 7.90 22.52 42.88
C VAL A 892 9.15 22.46 43.78
N PRO A 893 10.06 21.53 43.53
CA PRO A 893 11.32 21.47 44.26
C PRO A 893 12.18 22.71 43.97
N ILE A 894 12.75 23.29 45.03
CA ILE A 894 13.71 24.38 44.92
C ILE A 894 15.01 24.03 45.65
N ASP A 895 16.14 24.43 45.08
CA ASP A 895 17.44 24.41 45.80
C ASP A 895 17.58 25.63 46.67
N SER A 896 17.17 26.80 46.17
CA SER A 896 17.18 28.06 46.93
C SER A 896 16.15 29.06 46.42
N PHE A 897 15.72 29.91 47.31
CA PHE A 897 14.89 31.09 47.03
C PHE A 897 15.47 32.28 47.75
N GLU A 898 15.62 33.44 47.10
CA GLU A 898 16.12 34.66 47.68
C GLU A 898 15.20 35.84 47.30
N LEU A 899 14.73 36.56 48.29
CA LEU A 899 13.92 37.76 48.15
C LEU A 899 14.70 38.96 48.66
N LYS A 900 14.90 39.95 47.79
CA LYS A 900 15.58 41.19 48.11
C LYS A 900 14.63 42.39 48.04
N LEU A 901 14.40 43.02 49.15
CA LEU A 901 13.67 44.30 49.27
C LEU A 901 14.69 45.39 49.59
N PRO A 902 15.16 46.19 48.63
CA PRO A 902 16.22 47.15 48.74
C PRO A 902 15.76 48.41 49.48
N GLU A 903 16.68 49.15 50.00
CA GLU A 903 16.49 50.57 50.40
C GLU A 903 16.26 51.42 49.13
N GLY A 904 15.63 52.57 49.34
CA GLY A 904 15.40 53.54 48.30
C GLY A 904 14.07 54.27 48.45
N PRO A 905 13.75 55.14 47.47
CA PRO A 905 12.54 55.97 47.56
C PRO A 905 11.24 55.14 47.53
N TYR A 906 11.31 53.90 47.00
CA TYR A 906 10.19 52.97 46.95
C TYR A 906 10.41 51.72 47.80
N SER A 907 11.26 51.76 48.80
CA SER A 907 11.45 50.63 49.71
C SER A 907 10.16 50.13 50.33
N ALA A 908 10.02 48.79 50.43
CA ALA A 908 8.83 48.15 51.01
C ALA A 908 8.72 48.41 52.51
N LEU A 909 9.86 48.64 53.18
CA LEU A 909 9.98 48.72 54.63
C LEU A 909 10.53 50.09 55.11
N ALA A 910 10.12 50.44 56.29
CA ALA A 910 10.71 51.57 57.05
C ALA A 910 11.52 51.04 58.21
N ALA A 911 12.43 51.89 58.71
CA ALA A 911 13.16 51.61 59.94
C ALA A 911 12.51 52.40 61.12
N ASN A 912 12.20 51.67 62.16
CA ASN A 912 11.68 52.24 63.37
C ASN A 912 12.67 52.00 64.57
N GLY A 913 13.64 52.89 64.73
CA GLY A 913 14.71 52.81 65.72
C GLY A 913 16.08 52.32 65.13
N ASN A 914 17.06 52.12 65.95
CA ASN A 914 18.39 51.72 65.61
C ASN A 914 18.43 50.17 65.34
N LEU A 915 18.53 49.74 64.07
CA LEU A 915 18.51 48.37 63.73
C LEU A 915 19.73 47.57 64.19
N CYS A 916 20.90 48.22 64.34
CA CYS A 916 22.15 47.56 64.79
C CYS A 916 22.14 47.24 66.30
N LYS A 917 21.39 48.05 67.11
CA LYS A 917 21.26 47.85 68.57
C LYS A 917 20.05 46.93 68.88
N ALA A 918 19.13 46.76 68.05
CA ALA A 918 17.92 45.98 68.26
C ALA A 918 18.15 44.48 68.08
N ARG A 919 17.54 43.64 68.89
CA ARG A 919 17.45 42.20 68.68
C ARG A 919 16.30 42.02 67.71
N LEU A 920 16.63 41.98 66.41
CA LEU A 920 15.68 41.74 65.31
C LEU A 920 15.42 40.25 65.17
N ALA A 921 14.16 39.88 65.34
CA ALA A 921 13.73 38.47 65.09
C ALA A 921 12.47 38.48 64.27
N MET A 922 12.40 37.53 63.31
CA MET A 922 11.30 37.33 62.39
C MET A 922 10.63 35.99 62.69
N PRO A 923 9.51 35.92 63.40
CA PRO A 923 8.70 34.73 63.54
C PRO A 923 8.26 34.25 62.16
N THR A 924 8.51 32.99 61.88
CA THR A 924 8.23 32.39 60.57
C THR A 924 7.58 31.00 60.75
N LYS A 925 6.51 30.76 60.03
CA LYS A 925 5.86 29.46 59.93
C LYS A 925 5.98 28.97 58.51
N PHE A 926 6.58 27.80 58.31
CA PHE A 926 6.59 27.04 57.07
C PHE A 926 5.65 25.85 57.19
N ILE A 927 4.88 25.60 56.18
CA ILE A 927 4.06 24.40 56.03
C ILE A 927 4.47 23.73 54.70
N ALA A 928 4.79 22.48 54.76
CA ALA A 928 5.15 21.66 53.58
C ALA A 928 3.91 21.10 52.87
N GLN A 929 4.08 20.65 51.68
CA GLN A 929 3.05 19.99 50.86
C GLN A 929 2.52 18.70 51.52
N ASP A 930 3.35 18.01 52.31
CA ASP A 930 3.00 16.83 53.10
C ASP A 930 2.32 17.16 54.44
N GLY A 931 2.16 18.43 54.73
CA GLY A 931 1.58 18.94 56.00
C GLY A 931 2.58 19.11 57.14
N ALA A 932 3.87 18.83 56.98
CA ALA A 932 4.86 19.05 57.99
C ALA A 932 5.02 20.57 58.28
N GLU A 933 5.16 20.93 59.59
CA GLU A 933 5.23 22.31 60.03
C GLU A 933 6.53 22.64 60.73
N ILE A 934 7.10 23.82 60.46
CA ILE A 934 8.21 24.40 61.14
C ILE A 934 7.80 25.79 61.67
N ASN A 935 7.84 25.97 62.97
CA ASN A 935 7.67 27.27 63.59
C ASN A 935 9.04 27.68 64.15
N GLN A 936 9.57 28.76 63.63
CA GLN A 936 10.88 29.28 64.09
C GLN A 936 10.88 30.80 64.22
N SER A 937 11.82 31.33 65.00
CA SER A 937 12.08 32.77 65.10
C SER A 937 13.49 33.05 64.61
N THR A 938 13.58 33.49 63.34
CA THR A 938 14.86 33.74 62.70
C THR A 938 15.44 35.07 63.05
N ARG A 939 16.68 35.13 63.55
CA ARG A 939 17.41 36.38 63.83
C ARG A 939 17.68 37.08 62.48
N ILE A 940 17.30 38.36 62.39
CA ILE A 940 17.67 39.22 61.27
C ILE A 940 19.07 39.81 61.60
N ALA A 941 20.02 39.52 60.74
CA ALA A 941 21.39 40.06 60.87
C ALA A 941 21.43 41.47 60.28
N ALA A 942 21.80 42.49 61.16
CA ALA A 942 22.08 43.84 60.67
C ALA A 942 23.54 43.85 60.11
N THR A 943 23.72 44.25 58.90
CA THR A 943 25.00 44.30 58.17
C THR A 943 25.31 45.79 57.82
N GLY A 944 26.57 46.20 57.85
CA GLY A 944 27.03 47.49 57.38
C GLY A 944 27.30 48.45 58.48
#